data_80a16c386eeda7fcf3235b27e2c7ede0
#
_entry.id   80a16c386eeda7fcf3235b27e2c7ede0
#
_cell.length_a   1.000
_cell.length_b   1.000
_cell.length_c   1.000
_cell.angle_alpha   90.00
_cell.angle_beta   90.00
_cell.angle_gamma   90.00
#
_symmetry.space_group_name_H-M   'P 1'
#
loop_
_entity.id
_entity.type
_entity.pdbx_description
1 polymer ?
#
loop_
_entity_poly.entity_id
_entity_poly.type
_entity_poly.pdbx_seq_one_letter_code
_entity_poly.pdbx_strand_id
1 'polypeptide(L)'
;FNCTMLDDYACYPDEKTLIFSYSLASEVSAIDDETRKLKDFLDSINSSYRVLTQEKIQISDEDFIQENSQVYADNAKKIASKYYEEKMINTHYQPCRLKDIENYRMVLVEGTIFKVGEDRKTKKGKIIRTIEYNDGSDSIQSTLFESTKMPLEEMNQYKPGVKIRVYGQTIHDQYNHDELAIRIDKIALATPDPIREDTYPRKRVELHLHTNMSPFDGVTTIDKYCKTASKWGHKAIALTDHGGCQAFPDAQSAGEKNNIKVLYGTEFYVVNDKREDAHFIYNPSDRKLATSNFIIFDTETTGLSCRYDRLIEFGAVKVSPSGQVLDEIDFFINPDTKLSEFSIKVSHITQDMVDHGHPIKKALAMILEFFGDDILVAHNAAFDYDFLNEALKNNGLAPIQNPVIDTMQLSRYLYPEMRSHREEALASKLGVPFDKEGAHRANYDAEHLGKIFEVMLANLLEKNPDLTHQDLGALTITDQMLLTMHPYHVTAYARNSQGLKDLYRIISESNTKHIGAQGNPLVPLSYLEQYRENLLLGSACFNGDVFETAITKGEEKLKKKISFYDFIEVQPPENYIYLIHTGQLSSIQEVKDVLKDLIYTARSVGKMVCATGDCHYLNPQDKVFRDVFISANGLKGARHPLNLAPRDSAKPEVRQAWYRNPLPNPDQHFRTTDEMVECFSFLEDKSLIEEIVIDNTNKVADMIEDGIRPTKSGLYPPSIPGADQKLSDLAYQTAKEMYG
;
A
#
# COMPACT_ATOMS: atom_id res chain seq x y z
N PHE A 1 -54.48 -15.53 6.58
CA PHE A 1 -53.95 -14.81 5.43
C PHE A 1 -55.11 -14.24 4.61
N ASN A 2 -55.11 -12.92 4.40
CA ASN A 2 -56.18 -12.23 3.69
C ASN A 2 -55.75 -11.98 2.24
N CYS A 3 -56.30 -12.74 1.30
CA CYS A 3 -55.96 -12.66 -0.12
C CYS A 3 -56.68 -11.53 -0.88
N THR A 4 -57.52 -10.72 -0.23
CA THR A 4 -58.32 -9.70 -0.92
C THR A 4 -57.53 -8.52 -1.46
N MET A 5 -56.25 -8.40 -1.06
CA MET A 5 -55.34 -7.34 -1.52
C MET A 5 -54.44 -7.79 -2.65
N LEU A 6 -54.54 -9.01 -3.10
CA LEU A 6 -53.69 -9.58 -4.15
C LEU A 6 -54.51 -9.74 -5.44
N ASP A 7 -53.92 -9.32 -6.56
CA ASP A 7 -54.55 -9.43 -7.87
C ASP A 7 -54.41 -10.84 -8.46
N ASP A 8 -53.30 -11.50 -8.13
CA ASP A 8 -53.00 -12.81 -8.69
C ASP A 8 -51.97 -13.54 -7.83
N TYR A 9 -51.90 -14.85 -7.99
CA TYR A 9 -50.84 -15.66 -7.38
C TYR A 9 -50.37 -16.74 -8.34
N ALA A 10 -49.07 -17.08 -8.25
CA ALA A 10 -48.50 -18.21 -8.96
C ALA A 10 -47.76 -19.14 -7.98
N CYS A 11 -48.01 -20.46 -8.14
CA CYS A 11 -47.32 -21.47 -7.36
C CYS A 11 -46.40 -22.27 -8.29
N TYR A 12 -45.13 -22.35 -7.93
CA TYR A 12 -44.10 -23.13 -8.63
C TYR A 12 -43.66 -24.30 -7.73
N PRO A 13 -44.35 -25.47 -7.80
CA PRO A 13 -44.07 -26.59 -6.90
C PRO A 13 -42.67 -27.15 -7.02
N ASP A 14 -42.11 -27.18 -8.23
CA ASP A 14 -40.75 -27.69 -8.51
C ASP A 14 -39.68 -26.81 -7.93
N GLU A 15 -39.93 -25.49 -7.82
CA GLU A 15 -39.02 -24.48 -7.26
C GLU A 15 -39.38 -24.15 -5.81
N LYS A 16 -40.44 -24.75 -5.27
CA LYS A 16 -40.98 -24.46 -3.93
C LYS A 16 -41.16 -22.95 -3.70
N THR A 17 -41.74 -22.26 -4.67
CA THR A 17 -41.91 -20.81 -4.66
C THR A 17 -43.36 -20.42 -4.87
N LEU A 18 -43.87 -19.51 -4.04
CA LEU A 18 -45.16 -18.85 -4.16
C LEU A 18 -44.93 -17.39 -4.48
N ILE A 19 -45.49 -16.89 -5.58
CA ILE A 19 -45.39 -15.48 -5.98
C ILE A 19 -46.79 -14.87 -5.90
N PHE A 20 -46.92 -13.77 -5.16
CA PHE A 20 -48.12 -12.98 -5.04
C PHE A 20 -47.93 -11.64 -5.77
N SER A 21 -48.89 -11.29 -6.64
CA SER A 21 -48.89 -10.05 -7.43
C SER A 21 -49.92 -9.05 -6.91
N TYR A 22 -49.56 -7.78 -6.86
CA TYR A 22 -50.42 -6.67 -6.41
C TYR A 22 -50.27 -5.44 -7.32
N SER A 23 -51.32 -4.60 -7.41
CA SER A 23 -51.36 -3.45 -8.33
C SER A 23 -51.20 -2.08 -7.67
N LEU A 24 -51.26 -1.94 -6.36
CA LEU A 24 -51.32 -0.65 -5.67
C LEU A 24 -50.15 -0.49 -4.69
N ALA A 25 -49.21 0.39 -5.03
CA ALA A 25 -48.04 0.70 -4.20
C ALA A 25 -48.37 1.30 -2.80
N SER A 26 -49.59 1.84 -2.61
CA SER A 26 -50.05 2.39 -1.32
C SER A 26 -50.34 1.36 -0.24
N GLU A 27 -50.38 0.07 -0.60
CA GLU A 27 -50.73 -1.02 0.33
C GLU A 27 -49.54 -1.94 0.64
N VAL A 28 -48.32 -1.59 0.22
CA VAL A 28 -47.10 -2.42 0.38
C VAL A 28 -46.90 -2.90 1.83
N SER A 29 -47.10 -2.02 2.80
CA SER A 29 -46.89 -2.37 4.23
C SER A 29 -47.91 -3.44 4.72
N ALA A 30 -49.14 -3.41 4.20
CA ALA A 30 -50.16 -4.38 4.55
C ALA A 30 -49.89 -5.72 3.84
N ILE A 31 -49.41 -5.68 2.61
CA ILE A 31 -49.02 -6.86 1.83
C ILE A 31 -47.79 -7.53 2.47
N ASP A 32 -46.81 -6.76 2.90
CA ASP A 32 -45.63 -7.27 3.60
C ASP A 32 -46.00 -7.94 4.93
N ASP A 33 -47.00 -7.40 5.66
CA ASP A 33 -47.48 -7.98 6.91
C ASP A 33 -48.18 -9.32 6.68
N GLU A 34 -49.06 -9.41 5.65
CA GLU A 34 -49.74 -10.65 5.27
C GLU A 34 -48.76 -11.69 4.70
N THR A 35 -47.77 -11.25 3.93
CA THR A 35 -46.70 -12.13 3.40
C THR A 35 -45.87 -12.72 4.53
N ARG A 36 -45.56 -11.92 5.54
CA ARG A 36 -44.84 -12.37 6.74
C ARG A 36 -45.68 -13.42 7.51
N LYS A 37 -46.97 -13.19 7.72
CA LYS A 37 -47.83 -14.15 8.38
C LYS A 37 -47.90 -15.49 7.63
N LEU A 38 -47.93 -15.46 6.29
CA LEU A 38 -47.87 -16.66 5.48
C LEU A 38 -46.54 -17.39 5.60
N LYS A 39 -45.46 -16.64 5.61
CA LYS A 39 -44.09 -17.18 5.80
C LYS A 39 -43.99 -17.85 7.16
N ASP A 40 -44.40 -17.17 8.22
CA ASP A 40 -44.38 -17.69 9.60
C ASP A 40 -45.24 -18.99 9.70
N PHE A 41 -46.39 -19.04 9.00
CA PHE A 41 -47.21 -20.25 8.93
C PHE A 41 -46.48 -21.39 8.21
N LEU A 42 -45.87 -21.12 7.04
CA LEU A 42 -45.11 -22.12 6.29
C LEU A 42 -43.91 -22.64 7.09
N ASP A 43 -43.23 -21.77 7.81
CA ASP A 43 -42.13 -22.14 8.70
C ASP A 43 -42.63 -23.00 9.87
N SER A 44 -43.84 -22.72 10.42
CA SER A 44 -44.44 -23.48 11.52
C SER A 44 -44.79 -24.93 11.13
N ILE A 45 -45.07 -25.17 9.86
CA ILE A 45 -45.36 -26.51 9.32
C ILE A 45 -44.13 -27.15 8.63
N ASN A 46 -42.96 -26.57 8.86
CA ASN A 46 -41.69 -27.04 8.32
C ASN A 46 -41.65 -27.11 6.77
N SER A 47 -42.37 -26.21 6.11
CA SER A 47 -42.47 -26.11 4.66
C SER A 47 -41.22 -25.38 4.10
N SER A 48 -40.68 -25.90 3.00
CA SER A 48 -39.53 -25.30 2.31
C SER A 48 -39.93 -24.34 1.19
N TYR A 49 -41.17 -23.90 1.13
CA TYR A 49 -41.64 -22.95 0.13
C TYR A 49 -41.17 -21.54 0.44
N ARG A 50 -40.71 -20.81 -0.59
CA ARG A 50 -40.38 -19.37 -0.51
C ARG A 50 -41.61 -18.55 -0.91
N VAL A 51 -41.83 -17.46 -0.22
CA VAL A 51 -42.89 -16.49 -0.54
C VAL A 51 -42.28 -15.23 -1.08
N LEU A 52 -42.71 -14.81 -2.26
CA LEU A 52 -42.28 -13.59 -2.93
C LEU A 52 -43.47 -12.71 -3.24
N THR A 53 -43.34 -11.42 -3.22
CA THR A 53 -44.33 -10.43 -3.65
C THR A 53 -43.84 -9.69 -4.89
N GLN A 54 -44.74 -9.39 -5.80
CA GLN A 54 -44.44 -8.70 -7.05
C GLN A 54 -45.50 -7.64 -7.33
N GLU A 55 -45.08 -6.41 -7.58
CA GLU A 55 -45.97 -5.35 -8.04
C GLU A 55 -46.37 -5.59 -9.50
N LYS A 56 -47.70 -5.57 -9.75
CA LYS A 56 -48.26 -5.69 -11.09
C LYS A 56 -48.64 -4.31 -11.57
N ILE A 57 -47.82 -3.75 -12.46
CA ILE A 57 -48.06 -2.40 -13.04
C ILE A 57 -49.27 -2.52 -14.00
N GLN A 58 -50.42 -1.99 -13.62
CA GLN A 58 -51.54 -1.80 -14.54
C GLN A 58 -51.33 -0.50 -15.33
N ILE A 59 -51.12 -0.62 -16.63
CA ILE A 59 -51.06 0.53 -17.55
C ILE A 59 -52.48 0.68 -18.13
N SER A 60 -53.18 1.70 -17.68
CA SER A 60 -54.38 2.17 -18.34
C SER A 60 -54.00 3.43 -19.11
N ASP A 61 -53.87 3.31 -20.41
CA ASP A 61 -54.30 4.31 -21.40
C ASP A 61 -53.56 4.12 -22.74
N GLU A 62 -54.29 4.08 -23.79
CA GLU A 62 -53.86 3.80 -25.17
C GLU A 62 -52.87 4.84 -25.73
N ASP A 63 -52.77 6.07 -25.15
CA ASP A 63 -51.86 7.13 -25.58
C ASP A 63 -50.41 6.97 -25.08
N PHE A 64 -50.19 6.21 -24.01
CA PHE A 64 -48.84 5.91 -23.50
C PHE A 64 -48.15 4.77 -24.25
N ILE A 65 -48.93 3.95 -24.94
CA ILE A 65 -48.45 2.72 -25.63
C ILE A 65 -47.71 3.10 -26.93
N GLN A 66 -48.09 4.18 -27.60
CA GLN A 66 -47.52 4.52 -28.90
C GLN A 66 -46.08 5.17 -28.82
N GLU A 67 -45.78 5.90 -27.77
CA GLU A 67 -44.45 6.52 -27.62
C GLU A 67 -43.40 5.58 -26.95
N ASN A 68 -43.84 4.57 -26.21
CA ASN A 68 -42.94 3.71 -25.44
C ASN A 68 -42.95 2.24 -25.87
N SER A 69 -43.66 1.85 -26.95
CA SER A 69 -43.75 0.47 -27.39
C SER A 69 -42.42 -0.22 -27.66
N GLN A 70 -41.41 0.53 -28.07
CA GLN A 70 -40.03 0.04 -28.35
C GLN A 70 -39.26 -0.23 -27.04
N VAL A 71 -39.41 0.63 -26.04
CA VAL A 71 -38.80 0.47 -24.71
C VAL A 71 -39.41 -0.70 -23.95
N TYR A 72 -40.74 -0.89 -24.09
CA TYR A 72 -41.46 -2.04 -23.47
C TYR A 72 -41.10 -3.36 -24.16
N ALA A 73 -40.97 -3.38 -25.48
CA ALA A 73 -40.54 -4.55 -26.24
C ALA A 73 -39.08 -4.94 -25.89
N ASP A 74 -38.21 -3.96 -25.67
CA ASP A 74 -36.83 -4.19 -25.28
C ASP A 74 -36.72 -4.62 -23.82
N ASN A 75 -37.54 -4.09 -22.91
CA ASN A 75 -37.63 -4.55 -21.52
C ASN A 75 -38.25 -5.95 -21.39
N ALA A 76 -39.29 -6.24 -22.14
CA ALA A 76 -39.89 -7.59 -22.20
C ALA A 76 -38.91 -8.63 -22.76
N LYS A 77 -38.12 -8.25 -23.80
CA LYS A 77 -37.02 -9.08 -24.30
C LYS A 77 -35.89 -9.27 -23.27
N LYS A 78 -35.56 -8.25 -22.50
CA LYS A 78 -34.57 -8.34 -21.40
C LYS A 78 -35.06 -9.25 -20.28
N ILE A 79 -36.36 -9.17 -19.90
CA ILE A 79 -36.96 -10.02 -18.85
C ILE A 79 -37.05 -11.44 -19.34
N ALA A 80 -37.53 -11.68 -20.58
CA ALA A 80 -37.60 -13.01 -21.18
C ALA A 80 -36.17 -13.61 -21.38
N SER A 81 -35.19 -12.81 -21.76
CA SER A 81 -33.78 -13.21 -21.84
C SER A 81 -33.25 -13.62 -20.47
N LYS A 82 -33.51 -12.82 -19.43
CA LYS A 82 -33.08 -13.10 -18.05
C LYS A 82 -33.76 -14.40 -17.52
N TYR A 83 -35.03 -14.61 -17.77
CA TYR A 83 -35.73 -15.83 -17.37
C TYR A 83 -35.20 -17.06 -18.11
N TYR A 84 -34.91 -16.93 -19.42
CA TYR A 84 -34.33 -18.03 -20.20
C TYR A 84 -32.90 -18.34 -19.76
N GLU A 85 -32.14 -17.31 -19.35
CA GLU A 85 -30.78 -17.44 -18.81
C GLU A 85 -30.79 -18.15 -17.46
N GLU A 86 -31.68 -17.77 -16.54
CA GLU A 86 -31.81 -18.41 -15.23
C GLU A 86 -32.22 -19.89 -15.38
N LYS A 87 -33.08 -20.21 -16.36
CA LYS A 87 -33.48 -21.58 -16.64
C LYS A 87 -32.35 -22.42 -17.25
N MET A 88 -31.48 -21.83 -18.06
CA MET A 88 -30.28 -22.49 -18.60
C MET A 88 -29.19 -22.70 -17.55
N ILE A 89 -29.03 -21.76 -16.63
CA ILE A 89 -28.08 -21.85 -15.50
C ILE A 89 -28.41 -23.05 -14.61
N ASN A 90 -29.70 -23.28 -14.34
CA ASN A 90 -30.11 -24.32 -13.41
C ASN A 90 -30.01 -25.76 -13.95
N THR A 91 -29.78 -25.95 -15.25
CA THR A 91 -29.89 -27.30 -15.82
C THR A 91 -28.56 -27.87 -16.39
N HIS A 92 -27.62 -27.04 -16.85
CA HIS A 92 -26.44 -27.58 -17.59
C HIS A 92 -25.11 -26.86 -17.30
N TYR A 93 -25.11 -25.56 -16.95
CA TYR A 93 -23.90 -24.79 -16.78
C TYR A 93 -23.71 -24.35 -15.32
N GLN A 94 -22.53 -24.57 -14.77
CA GLN A 94 -22.18 -24.14 -13.42
C GLN A 94 -21.50 -22.76 -13.45
N PRO A 95 -22.05 -21.74 -12.77
CA PRO A 95 -21.34 -20.49 -12.59
C PRO A 95 -20.03 -20.74 -11.86
N CYS A 96 -18.94 -20.29 -12.43
CA CYS A 96 -17.61 -20.41 -11.80
C CYS A 96 -16.72 -19.21 -12.14
N ARG A 97 -15.70 -18.98 -11.31
CA ARG A 97 -14.63 -18.05 -11.60
C ARG A 97 -13.57 -18.75 -12.45
N LEU A 98 -12.88 -17.97 -13.28
CA LEU A 98 -11.84 -18.51 -14.17
C LEU A 98 -10.74 -19.26 -13.42
N LYS A 99 -10.31 -18.75 -12.24
CA LYS A 99 -9.31 -19.43 -11.39
C LYS A 99 -9.71 -20.82 -10.89
N ASP A 100 -11.04 -21.08 -10.84
CA ASP A 100 -11.59 -22.32 -10.31
C ASP A 100 -12.05 -23.29 -11.43
N ILE A 101 -11.73 -22.96 -12.70
CA ILE A 101 -12.08 -23.78 -13.86
C ILE A 101 -11.31 -25.10 -13.83
N GLU A 102 -12.03 -26.20 -13.97
CA GLU A 102 -11.47 -27.54 -14.18
C GLU A 102 -11.80 -28.06 -15.58
N ASN A 103 -11.03 -29.05 -16.03
CA ASN A 103 -11.22 -29.67 -17.34
C ASN A 103 -12.58 -30.37 -17.48
N TYR A 104 -13.13 -30.31 -18.70
CA TYR A 104 -14.34 -31.04 -19.13
C TYR A 104 -15.62 -30.70 -18.37
N ARG A 105 -15.69 -29.52 -17.73
CA ARG A 105 -16.92 -29.03 -17.10
C ARG A 105 -17.71 -28.11 -18.02
N MET A 106 -19.04 -28.15 -17.86
CA MET A 106 -19.94 -27.15 -18.46
C MET A 106 -19.99 -25.94 -17.54
N VAL A 107 -19.51 -24.79 -18.01
CA VAL A 107 -19.29 -23.61 -17.22
C VAL A 107 -20.06 -22.41 -17.75
N LEU A 108 -20.45 -21.54 -16.81
CA LEU A 108 -20.89 -20.17 -17.07
C LEU A 108 -19.87 -19.22 -16.46
N VAL A 109 -19.26 -18.40 -17.30
CA VAL A 109 -18.28 -17.40 -16.89
C VAL A 109 -18.72 -16.02 -17.35
N GLU A 110 -18.62 -15.03 -16.47
CA GLU A 110 -18.67 -13.62 -16.85
C GLU A 110 -17.25 -13.05 -16.86
N GLY A 111 -16.91 -12.33 -17.91
CA GLY A 111 -15.58 -11.69 -18.00
C GLY A 111 -15.59 -10.51 -18.96
N THR A 112 -14.55 -9.68 -18.88
CA THR A 112 -14.35 -8.54 -19.77
C THR A 112 -13.30 -8.89 -20.83
N ILE A 113 -13.64 -8.69 -22.10
CA ILE A 113 -12.71 -8.92 -23.21
C ILE A 113 -11.58 -7.89 -23.12
N PHE A 114 -10.34 -8.31 -23.11
CA PHE A 114 -9.19 -7.43 -23.16
C PHE A 114 -8.42 -7.50 -24.48
N LYS A 115 -8.60 -8.61 -25.23
CA LYS A 115 -7.95 -8.76 -26.53
C LYS A 115 -8.83 -9.53 -27.50
N VAL A 116 -8.78 -9.12 -28.77
CA VAL A 116 -9.42 -9.80 -29.89
C VAL A 116 -8.33 -10.09 -30.93
N GLY A 117 -8.23 -11.34 -31.30
CA GLY A 117 -7.28 -11.79 -32.30
C GLY A 117 -7.66 -11.40 -33.73
N GLU A 118 -6.73 -11.54 -34.64
CA GLU A 118 -6.96 -11.31 -36.07
C GLU A 118 -7.95 -12.31 -36.66
N ASP A 119 -8.79 -11.84 -37.60
CA ASP A 119 -9.73 -12.69 -38.32
C ASP A 119 -9.02 -13.68 -39.23
N ARG A 120 -9.27 -14.95 -38.99
CA ARG A 120 -8.80 -16.05 -39.89
C ARG A 120 -9.96 -16.58 -40.72
N LYS A 121 -9.69 -16.98 -41.94
CA LYS A 121 -10.70 -17.57 -42.82
C LYS A 121 -10.58 -19.09 -42.87
N THR A 122 -11.68 -19.79 -42.70
CA THR A 122 -11.77 -21.23 -42.98
C THR A 122 -11.61 -21.52 -44.48
N LYS A 123 -11.37 -22.78 -44.87
CA LYS A 123 -11.40 -23.21 -46.27
C LYS A 123 -12.71 -22.89 -46.99
N LYS A 124 -13.82 -22.69 -46.25
CA LYS A 124 -15.15 -22.32 -46.77
C LYS A 124 -15.42 -20.80 -46.70
N GLY A 125 -14.42 -19.97 -46.46
CA GLY A 125 -14.50 -18.52 -46.43
C GLY A 125 -15.12 -17.92 -45.19
N LYS A 126 -15.51 -18.70 -44.20
CA LYS A 126 -16.10 -18.21 -42.90
C LYS A 126 -15.01 -17.70 -41.97
N ILE A 127 -15.34 -16.71 -41.17
CA ILE A 127 -14.42 -16.09 -40.23
C ILE A 127 -14.34 -16.89 -38.94
N ILE A 128 -13.12 -17.01 -38.42
CA ILE A 128 -12.76 -17.50 -37.11
C ILE A 128 -12.08 -16.34 -36.38
N ARG A 129 -12.52 -16.02 -35.16
CA ARG A 129 -11.97 -14.95 -34.31
C ARG A 129 -11.73 -15.48 -32.91
N THR A 130 -10.55 -15.26 -32.38
CA THR A 130 -10.26 -15.54 -30.98
C THR A 130 -10.56 -14.31 -30.12
N ILE A 131 -11.09 -14.53 -28.91
CA ILE A 131 -11.27 -13.51 -27.87
C ILE A 131 -10.57 -13.98 -26.61
N GLU A 132 -9.86 -13.07 -25.94
CA GLU A 132 -9.26 -13.28 -24.65
C GLU A 132 -9.98 -12.37 -23.63
N TYR A 133 -10.42 -12.96 -22.53
CA TYR A 133 -11.19 -12.25 -21.51
C TYR A 133 -10.82 -12.71 -20.11
N ASN A 134 -11.02 -11.82 -19.12
CA ASN A 134 -10.76 -12.08 -17.72
C ASN A 134 -11.99 -11.72 -16.86
N ASP A 135 -12.08 -12.35 -15.69
CA ASP A 135 -13.11 -12.11 -14.67
C ASP A 135 -12.53 -11.46 -13.40
N GLY A 136 -11.28 -10.98 -13.47
CA GLY A 136 -10.52 -10.46 -12.33
C GLY A 136 -9.88 -11.54 -11.45
N SER A 137 -10.13 -12.83 -11.70
CA SER A 137 -9.47 -13.94 -10.99
C SER A 137 -8.44 -14.65 -11.85
N ASP A 138 -8.67 -14.75 -13.17
CA ASP A 138 -7.80 -15.34 -14.16
C ASP A 138 -8.24 -14.89 -15.56
N SER A 139 -7.54 -15.35 -16.60
CA SER A 139 -7.81 -15.05 -18.00
C SER A 139 -7.91 -16.34 -18.81
N ILE A 140 -8.78 -16.31 -19.83
CA ILE A 140 -8.96 -17.45 -20.71
C ILE A 140 -9.21 -17.01 -22.15
N GLN A 141 -8.88 -17.88 -23.09
CA GLN A 141 -9.16 -17.72 -24.51
C GLN A 141 -10.39 -18.53 -24.93
N SER A 142 -11.15 -17.98 -25.86
CA SER A 142 -12.21 -18.68 -26.56
C SER A 142 -12.23 -18.32 -28.03
N THR A 143 -12.79 -19.21 -28.86
CA THR A 143 -12.86 -19.01 -30.31
C THR A 143 -14.30 -18.85 -30.77
N LEU A 144 -14.57 -17.77 -31.50
CA LEU A 144 -15.82 -17.50 -32.17
C LEU A 144 -15.79 -18.00 -33.62
N PHE A 145 -16.85 -18.65 -34.06
CA PHE A 145 -16.99 -19.15 -35.43
C PHE A 145 -18.19 -18.48 -36.10
N GLU A 146 -17.95 -17.86 -37.26
CA GLU A 146 -19.02 -17.33 -38.09
C GLU A 146 -20.00 -18.42 -38.53
N SER A 147 -21.28 -18.22 -38.24
CA SER A 147 -22.35 -19.14 -38.53
C SER A 147 -23.68 -18.40 -38.70
N THR A 148 -24.75 -19.10 -39.08
CA THR A 148 -26.10 -18.52 -39.09
C THR A 148 -26.60 -18.10 -37.72
N LYS A 149 -26.08 -18.70 -36.65
CA LYS A 149 -26.38 -18.35 -35.25
C LYS A 149 -25.46 -17.27 -34.69
N MET A 150 -24.33 -17.02 -35.34
CA MET A 150 -23.31 -16.05 -34.95
C MET A 150 -22.82 -15.35 -36.24
N PRO A 151 -23.61 -14.43 -36.86
CA PRO A 151 -23.18 -13.70 -38.03
C PRO A 151 -22.03 -12.73 -37.69
N LEU A 152 -21.30 -12.30 -38.71
CA LEU A 152 -20.16 -11.39 -38.55
C LEU A 152 -20.53 -10.09 -37.83
N GLU A 153 -21.72 -9.58 -38.08
CA GLU A 153 -22.23 -8.38 -37.40
C GLU A 153 -22.34 -8.58 -35.90
N GLU A 154 -22.80 -9.73 -35.44
CA GLU A 154 -22.83 -10.09 -34.02
C GLU A 154 -21.42 -10.29 -33.45
N MET A 155 -20.53 -10.94 -34.16
CA MET A 155 -19.14 -11.11 -33.76
C MET A 155 -18.44 -9.75 -33.57
N ASN A 156 -18.81 -8.71 -34.30
CA ASN A 156 -18.24 -7.37 -34.20
C ASN A 156 -18.65 -6.60 -32.92
N GLN A 157 -19.63 -7.10 -32.16
CA GLN A 157 -20.00 -6.53 -30.89
C GLN A 157 -18.99 -6.89 -29.77
N TYR A 158 -18.30 -8.04 -29.92
CA TYR A 158 -17.34 -8.53 -28.94
C TYR A 158 -15.96 -7.85 -29.15
N LYS A 159 -15.75 -6.71 -28.49
CA LYS A 159 -14.56 -5.85 -28.59
C LYS A 159 -13.86 -5.74 -27.25
N PRO A 160 -12.59 -5.33 -27.20
CA PRO A 160 -11.91 -5.01 -25.96
C PRO A 160 -12.73 -4.00 -25.12
N GLY A 161 -12.86 -4.27 -23.82
CA GLY A 161 -13.66 -3.49 -22.85
C GLY A 161 -15.12 -3.92 -22.74
N VAL A 162 -15.59 -4.85 -23.56
CA VAL A 162 -16.97 -5.37 -23.50
C VAL A 162 -17.04 -6.51 -22.48
N LYS A 163 -18.01 -6.43 -21.55
CA LYS A 163 -18.32 -7.51 -20.62
C LYS A 163 -19.22 -8.53 -21.28
N ILE A 164 -18.85 -9.79 -21.16
CA ILE A 164 -19.53 -10.92 -21.79
C ILE A 164 -19.88 -11.99 -20.77
N ARG A 165 -20.87 -12.76 -21.11
CA ARG A 165 -21.27 -13.99 -20.42
C ARG A 165 -21.10 -15.16 -21.38
N VAL A 166 -20.25 -16.09 -21.03
CA VAL A 166 -19.86 -17.24 -21.86
C VAL A 166 -20.40 -18.51 -21.24
N TYR A 167 -21.17 -19.26 -22.01
CA TYR A 167 -21.65 -20.58 -21.69
C TYR A 167 -20.89 -21.57 -22.57
N GLY A 168 -20.25 -22.55 -21.99
CA GLY A 168 -19.47 -23.49 -22.80
C GLY A 168 -18.84 -24.60 -21.98
N GLN A 169 -18.10 -25.44 -22.70
CA GLN A 169 -17.36 -26.55 -22.13
C GLN A 169 -15.87 -26.21 -22.06
N THR A 170 -15.26 -26.44 -20.93
CA THR A 170 -13.80 -26.33 -20.79
C THR A 170 -13.11 -27.46 -21.57
N ILE A 171 -12.13 -27.10 -22.35
CA ILE A 171 -11.34 -28.02 -23.20
C ILE A 171 -9.87 -27.63 -23.18
N HIS A 172 -9.00 -28.57 -23.51
CA HIS A 172 -7.64 -28.26 -23.92
C HIS A 172 -7.61 -27.95 -25.40
N ASP A 173 -7.15 -26.76 -25.77
CA ASP A 173 -7.06 -26.35 -27.20
C ASP A 173 -5.76 -26.82 -27.81
N GLN A 174 -5.86 -27.90 -28.60
CA GLN A 174 -4.71 -28.47 -29.32
C GLN A 174 -4.05 -27.51 -30.32
N TYR A 175 -4.77 -26.47 -30.76
CA TYR A 175 -4.24 -25.43 -31.67
C TYR A 175 -3.59 -24.26 -30.93
N ASN A 176 -3.67 -24.23 -29.61
CA ASN A 176 -3.05 -23.23 -28.74
C ASN A 176 -2.25 -23.93 -27.63
N HIS A 177 -1.17 -24.61 -27.99
CA HIS A 177 -0.21 -25.25 -27.06
C HIS A 177 -0.83 -26.11 -25.95
N ASP A 178 -2.03 -26.68 -26.20
CA ASP A 178 -2.79 -27.50 -25.25
C ASP A 178 -3.22 -26.74 -24.00
N GLU A 179 -3.36 -25.39 -24.12
CA GLU A 179 -3.84 -24.55 -23.05
C GLU A 179 -5.35 -24.74 -22.80
N LEU A 180 -5.77 -24.46 -21.56
CA LEU A 180 -7.16 -24.51 -21.19
C LEU A 180 -7.94 -23.39 -21.91
N ALA A 181 -9.06 -23.74 -22.54
CA ALA A 181 -9.94 -22.83 -23.26
C ALA A 181 -11.40 -23.17 -22.99
N ILE A 182 -12.32 -22.25 -23.25
CA ILE A 182 -13.75 -22.54 -23.25
C ILE A 182 -14.25 -22.65 -24.70
N ARG A 183 -14.72 -23.82 -25.07
CA ARG A 183 -15.49 -24.01 -26.29
C ARG A 183 -16.88 -23.44 -26.09
N ILE A 184 -17.19 -22.34 -26.79
CA ILE A 184 -18.41 -21.58 -26.62
C ILE A 184 -19.61 -22.32 -27.20
N ASP A 185 -20.62 -22.56 -26.39
CA ASP A 185 -21.96 -23.01 -26.82
C ASP A 185 -22.90 -21.81 -27.01
N LYS A 186 -22.80 -20.80 -26.13
CA LYS A 186 -23.51 -19.52 -26.21
C LYS A 186 -22.64 -18.42 -25.63
N ILE A 187 -22.68 -17.25 -26.25
CA ILE A 187 -22.10 -16.01 -25.72
C ILE A 187 -23.16 -14.91 -25.77
N ALA A 188 -23.15 -14.04 -24.77
CA ALA A 188 -24.05 -12.90 -24.71
C ALA A 188 -23.30 -11.70 -24.12
N LEU A 189 -23.78 -10.49 -24.43
CA LEU A 189 -23.33 -9.30 -23.73
C LEU A 189 -23.84 -9.37 -22.29
N ALA A 190 -22.94 -9.20 -21.34
CA ALA A 190 -23.30 -9.07 -19.93
C ALA A 190 -23.56 -7.59 -19.60
N THR A 191 -24.31 -7.35 -18.52
CA THR A 191 -24.49 -5.99 -18.02
C THR A 191 -23.12 -5.42 -17.65
N PRO A 192 -22.71 -4.28 -18.22
CA PRO A 192 -21.48 -3.63 -17.79
C PRO A 192 -21.47 -3.41 -16.29
N ASP A 193 -20.30 -3.52 -15.68
CA ASP A 193 -20.19 -3.13 -14.28
C ASP A 193 -20.67 -1.69 -14.11
N PRO A 194 -21.38 -1.36 -13.03
CA PRO A 194 -21.84 -0.01 -12.79
C PRO A 194 -20.62 0.92 -12.85
N ILE A 195 -20.74 1.99 -13.63
CA ILE A 195 -19.70 3.01 -13.69
C ILE A 195 -19.62 3.61 -12.29
N ARG A 196 -18.45 3.52 -11.68
CA ARG A 196 -18.19 4.16 -10.38
C ARG A 196 -18.38 5.67 -10.51
N GLU A 197 -19.21 6.23 -9.66
CA GLU A 197 -19.51 7.67 -9.59
C GLU A 197 -19.27 8.15 -8.16
N ASP A 198 -18.69 9.32 -8.02
CA ASP A 198 -18.57 9.99 -6.74
C ASP A 198 -19.87 10.75 -6.48
N THR A 199 -20.71 10.24 -5.57
CA THR A 199 -22.04 10.79 -5.28
C THR A 199 -22.04 11.76 -4.10
N TYR A 200 -20.93 11.84 -3.35
CA TYR A 200 -20.86 12.71 -2.18
C TYR A 200 -21.06 14.18 -2.55
N PRO A 201 -21.86 14.95 -1.78
CA PRO A 201 -22.20 16.34 -2.17
C PRO A 201 -20.98 17.27 -2.26
N ARG A 202 -19.98 17.09 -1.39
CA ARG A 202 -18.71 17.82 -1.38
C ARG A 202 -17.57 16.90 -1.80
N LYS A 203 -16.71 17.35 -2.69
CA LYS A 203 -15.65 16.50 -3.26
C LYS A 203 -14.32 16.68 -2.51
N ARG A 204 -13.62 15.58 -2.30
CA ARG A 204 -12.24 15.56 -1.81
C ARG A 204 -11.24 15.91 -2.91
N VAL A 205 -10.02 16.16 -2.52
CA VAL A 205 -8.85 16.19 -3.44
C VAL A 205 -7.94 15.01 -3.08
N GLU A 206 -7.55 14.21 -4.09
CA GLU A 206 -6.50 13.22 -3.86
C GLU A 206 -5.15 13.90 -3.85
N LEU A 207 -4.43 13.71 -2.73
CA LEU A 207 -3.10 14.32 -2.53
C LEU A 207 -1.95 13.32 -2.71
N HIS A 208 -2.20 12.00 -2.74
CA HIS A 208 -1.15 10.99 -2.83
C HIS A 208 -1.50 9.98 -3.94
N LEU A 209 -0.86 10.12 -5.10
CA LEU A 209 -1.20 9.36 -6.29
C LEU A 209 0.02 9.04 -7.14
N HIS A 210 0.12 7.76 -7.53
CA HIS A 210 1.15 7.21 -8.37
C HIS A 210 0.61 6.85 -9.75
N THR A 211 1.34 7.25 -10.79
CA THR A 211 1.03 6.91 -12.18
C THR A 211 1.88 5.73 -12.65
N ASN A 212 1.65 5.29 -13.89
CA ASN A 212 2.49 4.28 -14.54
C ASN A 212 3.95 4.74 -14.75
N MET A 213 4.30 5.99 -14.40
CA MET A 213 5.69 6.50 -14.38
C MET A 213 6.36 6.24 -13.04
N SER A 214 5.62 5.82 -12.02
CA SER A 214 6.18 5.31 -10.76
C SER A 214 6.71 3.88 -10.97
N PRO A 215 8.03 3.65 -10.97
CA PRO A 215 8.63 2.39 -11.40
C PRO A 215 8.16 1.19 -10.57
N PHE A 216 7.69 0.15 -11.24
CA PHE A 216 7.22 -1.12 -10.65
C PHE A 216 6.09 -0.98 -9.62
N ASP A 217 5.29 0.11 -9.70
CA ASP A 217 4.31 0.37 -8.67
C ASP A 217 2.96 0.82 -9.23
N GLY A 218 2.89 1.98 -9.90
CA GLY A 218 1.67 2.48 -10.50
C GLY A 218 1.34 1.86 -11.84
N VAL A 219 0.06 1.65 -12.15
CA VAL A 219 -0.39 1.02 -13.41
C VAL A 219 -1.26 1.91 -14.29
N THR A 220 -1.74 3.05 -13.77
CA THR A 220 -2.68 3.93 -14.48
C THR A 220 -2.01 5.21 -14.97
N THR A 221 -2.30 5.63 -16.21
CA THR A 221 -1.80 6.89 -16.76
C THR A 221 -2.50 8.09 -16.14
N ILE A 222 -1.81 9.23 -16.03
CA ILE A 222 -2.35 10.45 -15.44
C ILE A 222 -3.58 10.99 -16.22
N ASP A 223 -3.66 10.79 -17.54
CA ASP A 223 -4.84 11.20 -18.34
C ASP A 223 -6.13 10.52 -17.85
N LYS A 224 -6.06 9.23 -17.53
CA LYS A 224 -7.21 8.48 -17.00
C LYS A 224 -7.63 8.99 -15.62
N TYR A 225 -6.68 9.30 -14.75
CA TYR A 225 -6.96 9.86 -13.44
C TYR A 225 -7.59 11.26 -13.55
N CYS A 226 -7.00 12.18 -14.33
CA CYS A 226 -7.54 13.53 -14.53
C CYS A 226 -8.94 13.49 -15.11
N LYS A 227 -9.19 12.63 -16.12
CA LYS A 227 -10.51 12.45 -16.72
C LYS A 227 -11.54 11.97 -15.70
N THR A 228 -11.18 11.01 -14.86
CA THR A 228 -12.08 10.45 -13.85
C THR A 228 -12.35 11.46 -12.74
N ALA A 229 -11.32 12.11 -12.20
CA ALA A 229 -11.45 13.12 -11.16
C ALA A 229 -12.32 14.30 -11.62
N SER A 230 -12.11 14.79 -12.86
CA SER A 230 -12.95 15.83 -13.46
C SER A 230 -14.41 15.38 -13.61
N LYS A 231 -14.65 14.14 -14.11
CA LYS A 231 -16.00 13.58 -14.22
C LYS A 231 -16.68 13.48 -12.85
N TRP A 232 -15.96 13.16 -11.80
CA TRP A 232 -16.47 13.10 -10.43
C TRP A 232 -16.66 14.47 -9.78
N GLY A 233 -16.20 15.56 -10.41
CA GLY A 233 -16.32 16.91 -9.92
C GLY A 233 -15.25 17.30 -8.89
N HIS A 234 -14.14 16.59 -8.83
CA HIS A 234 -12.99 17.01 -8.02
C HIS A 234 -12.36 18.27 -8.63
N LYS A 235 -11.97 19.23 -7.79
CA LYS A 235 -11.38 20.50 -8.28
C LYS A 235 -9.90 20.39 -8.64
N ALA A 236 -9.21 19.44 -8.02
CA ALA A 236 -7.79 19.22 -8.19
C ALA A 236 -7.42 17.74 -7.98
N ILE A 237 -6.23 17.36 -8.44
CA ILE A 237 -5.63 16.05 -8.23
C ILE A 237 -4.12 16.22 -8.12
N ALA A 238 -3.49 15.54 -7.17
CA ALA A 238 -2.04 15.54 -7.04
C ALA A 238 -1.38 14.46 -7.91
N LEU A 239 -0.08 14.67 -8.14
CA LEU A 239 0.82 13.73 -8.76
C LEU A 239 2.04 13.60 -7.86
N THR A 240 2.34 12.39 -7.37
CA THR A 240 3.40 12.13 -6.38
C THR A 240 4.19 10.86 -6.71
N ASP A 241 4.55 10.66 -7.99
CA ASP A 241 5.38 9.53 -8.40
C ASP A 241 6.71 9.47 -7.61
N HIS A 242 7.20 8.26 -7.37
CA HIS A 242 8.43 8.02 -6.60
C HIS A 242 9.67 8.67 -7.22
N GLY A 243 10.31 9.59 -6.51
CA GLY A 243 11.62 10.17 -6.81
C GLY A 243 11.78 10.80 -8.19
N GLY A 244 10.66 11.13 -8.87
CA GLY A 244 10.67 11.55 -10.26
C GLY A 244 9.59 12.55 -10.64
N CYS A 245 9.65 13.04 -11.90
CA CYS A 245 8.71 13.99 -12.48
C CYS A 245 8.36 13.66 -13.95
N GLN A 246 8.52 12.41 -14.34
CA GLN A 246 8.36 11.98 -15.74
C GLN A 246 6.95 12.21 -16.27
N ALA A 247 5.93 12.08 -15.41
CA ALA A 247 4.53 12.30 -15.79
C ALA A 247 4.11 13.77 -15.86
N PHE A 248 4.95 14.73 -15.48
CA PHE A 248 4.57 16.15 -15.40
C PHE A 248 4.08 16.76 -16.73
N PRO A 249 4.72 16.52 -17.90
CA PRO A 249 4.24 17.03 -19.17
C PRO A 249 2.87 16.46 -19.56
N ASP A 250 2.67 15.17 -19.35
CA ASP A 250 1.41 14.49 -19.62
C ASP A 250 0.32 14.98 -18.65
N ALA A 251 0.67 15.21 -17.39
CA ALA A 251 -0.23 15.73 -16.37
C ALA A 251 -0.69 17.16 -16.69
N GLN A 252 0.21 18.03 -17.22
CA GLN A 252 -0.17 19.35 -17.70
C GLN A 252 -1.20 19.23 -18.82
N SER A 253 -0.92 18.42 -19.83
CA SER A 253 -1.82 18.22 -20.98
C SER A 253 -3.17 17.63 -20.55
N ALA A 254 -3.15 16.66 -19.64
CA ALA A 254 -4.34 16.02 -19.10
C ALA A 254 -5.17 16.99 -18.25
N GLY A 255 -4.52 17.79 -17.40
CA GLY A 255 -5.17 18.82 -16.57
C GLY A 255 -5.88 19.88 -17.42
N GLU A 256 -5.18 20.42 -18.44
CA GLU A 256 -5.73 21.41 -19.38
C GLU A 256 -6.92 20.82 -20.16
N LYS A 257 -6.79 19.60 -20.70
CA LYS A 257 -7.83 18.93 -21.47
C LYS A 257 -9.10 18.63 -20.65
N ASN A 258 -8.95 18.27 -19.40
CA ASN A 258 -10.06 17.88 -18.53
C ASN A 258 -10.50 19.02 -17.58
N ASN A 259 -9.92 20.22 -17.70
CA ASN A 259 -10.19 21.39 -16.86
C ASN A 259 -10.12 21.06 -15.36
N ILE A 260 -9.05 20.39 -14.94
CA ILE A 260 -8.76 20.06 -13.55
C ILE A 260 -7.38 20.58 -13.15
N LYS A 261 -7.26 21.15 -11.94
CA LYS A 261 -5.99 21.62 -11.39
C LYS A 261 -5.11 20.42 -11.05
N VAL A 262 -3.88 20.37 -11.57
CA VAL A 262 -2.88 19.38 -11.19
C VAL A 262 -1.95 19.98 -10.16
N LEU A 263 -1.75 19.28 -9.05
CA LEU A 263 -0.81 19.62 -7.99
C LEU A 263 0.49 18.84 -8.26
N TYR A 264 1.53 19.53 -8.74
CA TYR A 264 2.79 18.91 -9.11
C TYR A 264 3.63 18.64 -7.89
N GLY A 265 3.84 17.39 -7.58
CA GLY A 265 4.62 16.90 -6.45
C GLY A 265 5.36 15.61 -6.78
N THR A 266 6.08 15.11 -5.81
CA THR A 266 6.80 13.84 -5.88
C THR A 266 6.87 13.23 -4.49
N GLU A 267 6.90 11.91 -4.39
CA GLU A 267 7.21 11.21 -3.15
C GLU A 267 8.73 10.95 -3.10
N PHE A 268 9.42 11.64 -2.21
CA PHE A 268 10.86 11.53 -2.02
C PHE A 268 11.23 10.41 -1.06
N TYR A 269 12.41 9.83 -1.28
CA TYR A 269 13.12 8.96 -0.34
C TYR A 269 14.09 9.82 0.49
N VAL A 270 13.62 10.31 1.63
CA VAL A 270 14.39 11.24 2.47
C VAL A 270 15.23 10.49 3.49
N VAL A 271 16.51 10.82 3.59
CA VAL A 271 17.39 10.34 4.65
C VAL A 271 17.75 11.47 5.59
N ASN A 272 17.73 11.18 6.88
CA ASN A 272 18.04 12.19 7.90
C ASN A 272 19.56 12.31 8.10
N ASP A 273 20.16 13.29 7.46
CA ASP A 273 21.59 13.61 7.52
C ASP A 273 21.95 14.63 8.58
N LYS A 274 21.02 15.00 9.46
CA LYS A 274 21.29 15.96 10.53
C LYS A 274 22.10 15.30 11.63
N ARG A 275 23.21 15.93 11.96
CA ARG A 275 24.11 15.49 13.03
C ARG A 275 23.37 15.35 14.38
N GLU A 276 22.45 16.26 14.65
CA GLU A 276 21.67 16.31 15.88
C GLU A 276 20.75 15.08 16.06
N ASP A 277 20.38 14.45 14.95
CA ASP A 277 19.51 13.27 14.92
C ASP A 277 20.28 11.96 14.59
N ALA A 278 21.60 12.03 14.37
CA ALA A 278 22.40 10.84 14.02
C ALA A 278 22.58 9.85 15.18
N HIS A 279 22.38 10.33 16.38
CA HIS A 279 22.37 9.57 17.64
C HIS A 279 23.45 8.47 17.76
N PHE A 280 24.73 8.81 17.50
CA PHE A 280 25.85 7.91 17.83
C PHE A 280 25.90 7.64 19.33
N ILE A 281 25.45 8.61 20.12
CA ILE A 281 25.43 8.59 21.57
C ILE A 281 24.16 9.24 22.14
N TYR A 282 23.82 8.86 23.36
CA TYR A 282 22.86 9.57 24.22
C TYR A 282 23.55 9.99 25.51
N ASN A 283 23.08 11.07 26.17
CA ASN A 283 23.63 11.59 27.42
C ASN A 283 25.15 11.82 27.34
N PRO A 284 25.63 12.82 26.54
CA PRO A 284 27.05 13.06 26.34
C PRO A 284 27.86 13.19 27.65
N SER A 285 29.08 12.61 27.68
CA SER A 285 29.95 12.58 28.85
C SER A 285 31.40 12.74 28.46
N ASP A 286 32.22 13.34 29.32
CA ASP A 286 33.65 13.50 29.14
C ASP A 286 34.48 12.25 29.53
N ARG A 287 33.82 11.14 29.86
CA ARG A 287 34.47 9.88 30.20
C ARG A 287 35.33 9.38 29.06
N LYS A 288 36.61 9.05 29.38
CA LYS A 288 37.53 8.43 28.41
C LYS A 288 37.16 7.00 28.16
N LEU A 289 37.02 6.64 26.89
CA LEU A 289 36.64 5.27 26.51
C LEU A 289 37.70 4.23 26.89
N ALA A 290 38.97 4.59 26.83
CA ALA A 290 40.09 3.70 27.14
C ALA A 290 40.12 3.22 28.63
N THR A 291 39.45 3.93 29.53
CA THR A 291 39.49 3.63 31.00
C THR A 291 38.10 3.39 31.59
N SER A 292 37.03 3.40 30.79
CA SER A 292 35.67 3.22 31.25
C SER A 292 35.24 1.76 31.10
N ASN A 293 34.45 1.27 32.04
CA ASN A 293 33.73 0.03 31.85
C ASN A 293 32.47 0.29 31.00
N PHE A 294 32.02 -0.76 30.31
CA PHE A 294 30.85 -0.73 29.45
C PHE A 294 29.85 -1.80 29.89
N ILE A 295 28.59 -1.47 29.80
CA ILE A 295 27.50 -2.43 29.92
C ILE A 295 26.86 -2.62 28.57
N ILE A 296 27.10 -3.76 27.97
CA ILE A 296 26.49 -4.15 26.71
C ILE A 296 25.17 -4.78 27.07
N PHE A 297 24.08 -4.28 26.50
CA PHE A 297 22.74 -4.78 26.84
C PHE A 297 21.85 -4.89 25.62
N ASP A 298 20.87 -5.76 25.75
CA ASP A 298 19.82 -6.00 24.78
C ASP A 298 18.50 -6.28 25.50
N THR A 299 17.37 -6.00 24.83
CA THR A 299 16.03 -6.23 25.37
C THR A 299 15.15 -6.95 24.37
N GLU A 300 14.44 -7.97 24.85
CA GLU A 300 13.36 -8.57 24.09
C GLU A 300 12.01 -7.99 24.51
N THR A 301 11.09 -7.87 23.53
CA THR A 301 9.82 -7.16 23.69
C THR A 301 8.66 -7.94 23.07
N THR A 302 7.42 -7.58 23.41
CA THR A 302 6.23 -8.18 22.78
C THR A 302 6.00 -7.72 21.35
N GLY A 303 6.65 -6.62 20.94
CA GLY A 303 6.53 -6.01 19.61
C GLY A 303 7.44 -4.80 19.48
N LEU A 304 7.21 -3.92 18.52
CA LEU A 304 8.12 -2.83 18.16
C LEU A 304 7.81 -1.49 18.83
N SER A 305 6.69 -1.36 19.51
CA SER A 305 6.20 -0.09 20.05
C SER A 305 6.53 0.10 21.52
N CYS A 306 7.37 1.05 21.87
CA CYS A 306 7.61 1.38 23.28
C CYS A 306 6.34 1.88 24.02
N ARG A 307 5.29 2.33 23.31
CA ARG A 307 3.99 2.77 23.88
C ARG A 307 3.06 1.60 24.16
N TYR A 308 2.91 0.68 23.21
CA TYR A 308 1.89 -0.36 23.23
C TYR A 308 2.43 -1.70 23.66
N ASP A 309 3.71 -1.97 23.41
CA ASP A 309 4.38 -3.22 23.73
C ASP A 309 5.09 -3.19 25.08
N ARG A 310 5.58 -4.34 25.51
CA ARG A 310 6.17 -4.57 26.84
C ARG A 310 7.52 -5.27 26.73
N LEU A 311 8.41 -4.97 27.67
CA LEU A 311 9.65 -5.71 27.87
C LEU A 311 9.33 -7.13 28.39
N ILE A 312 10.01 -8.14 27.85
CA ILE A 312 9.84 -9.55 28.22
C ILE A 312 11.15 -10.26 28.64
N GLU A 313 12.30 -9.76 28.21
CA GLU A 313 13.61 -10.22 28.66
C GLU A 313 14.57 -9.05 28.72
N PHE A 314 15.51 -9.07 29.61
CA PHE A 314 16.65 -8.17 29.72
C PHE A 314 17.92 -8.97 29.91
N GLY A 315 18.89 -8.78 29.01
CA GLY A 315 20.23 -9.35 29.08
C GLY A 315 21.29 -8.28 29.05
N ALA A 316 22.30 -8.40 29.92
CA ALA A 316 23.43 -7.47 29.91
C ALA A 316 24.73 -8.08 30.41
N VAL A 317 25.83 -7.62 29.79
CA VAL A 317 27.20 -8.03 30.18
C VAL A 317 28.02 -6.78 30.44
N LYS A 318 28.65 -6.73 31.60
CA LYS A 318 29.60 -5.68 31.96
C LYS A 318 31.01 -6.09 31.56
N VAL A 319 31.67 -5.25 30.78
CA VAL A 319 33.01 -5.52 30.27
C VAL A 319 33.96 -4.36 30.55
N SER A 320 35.25 -4.72 30.71
CA SER A 320 36.35 -3.74 30.76
C SER A 320 36.65 -3.21 29.35
N PRO A 321 37.47 -2.15 29.21
CA PRO A 321 37.92 -1.65 27.89
C PRO A 321 38.66 -2.68 27.03
N SER A 322 39.21 -3.74 27.67
CA SER A 322 39.92 -4.84 27.00
C SER A 322 39.04 -6.06 26.71
N GLY A 323 37.69 -5.90 26.81
CA GLY A 323 36.75 -6.97 26.54
C GLY A 323 36.63 -8.02 27.65
N GLN A 324 37.31 -7.87 28.80
CA GLN A 324 37.16 -8.81 29.92
C GLN A 324 35.77 -8.69 30.55
N VAL A 325 35.03 -9.78 30.63
CA VAL A 325 33.73 -9.85 31.34
C VAL A 325 33.98 -9.67 32.84
N LEU A 326 33.28 -8.72 33.43
CA LEU A 326 33.36 -8.37 34.85
C LEU A 326 32.13 -8.83 35.61
N ASP A 327 30.96 -8.79 35.01
CA ASP A 327 29.70 -9.19 35.58
C ASP A 327 28.65 -9.41 34.45
N GLU A 328 27.58 -10.15 34.75
CA GLU A 328 26.49 -10.43 33.81
C GLU A 328 25.15 -10.57 34.53
N ILE A 329 24.05 -10.23 33.82
CA ILE A 329 22.68 -10.40 34.29
C ILE A 329 21.76 -10.78 33.14
N ASP A 330 20.86 -11.74 33.42
CA ASP A 330 19.83 -12.19 32.48
C ASP A 330 18.58 -12.61 33.23
N PHE A 331 17.40 -12.11 32.80
CA PHE A 331 16.13 -12.49 33.41
C PHE A 331 14.93 -12.16 32.55
N PHE A 332 13.86 -12.93 32.72
CA PHE A 332 12.55 -12.65 32.10
C PHE A 332 11.76 -11.61 32.89
N ILE A 333 10.96 -10.84 32.17
CA ILE A 333 10.05 -9.82 32.70
C ILE A 333 8.62 -10.24 32.36
N ASN A 334 7.74 -10.21 33.35
CA ASN A 334 6.34 -10.49 33.14
C ASN A 334 5.65 -9.26 32.53
N PRO A 335 5.15 -9.35 31.28
CA PRO A 335 4.51 -8.22 30.60
C PRO A 335 3.07 -7.94 31.05
N ASP A 336 2.50 -8.74 31.98
CA ASP A 336 1.08 -8.72 32.39
C ASP A 336 0.09 -8.84 31.21
N THR A 337 0.53 -9.44 30.11
CA THR A 337 -0.29 -9.68 28.90
C THR A 337 0.10 -10.99 28.22
N LYS A 338 -0.79 -11.49 27.35
CA LYS A 338 -0.48 -12.67 26.54
C LYS A 338 0.44 -12.30 25.38
N LEU A 339 1.46 -13.15 25.16
CA LEU A 339 2.33 -13.02 24.01
C LEU A 339 1.58 -13.42 22.72
N SER A 340 1.83 -12.69 21.64
CA SER A 340 1.36 -13.06 20.31
C SER A 340 2.14 -14.27 19.78
N GLU A 341 1.54 -15.07 18.89
CA GLU A 341 2.25 -16.15 18.19
C GLU A 341 3.47 -15.62 17.42
N PHE A 342 3.38 -14.40 16.92
CA PHE A 342 4.47 -13.75 16.22
C PHE A 342 5.63 -13.41 17.17
N SER A 343 5.36 -12.83 18.34
CA SER A 343 6.37 -12.53 19.35
C SER A 343 7.10 -13.81 19.78
N ILE A 344 6.34 -14.87 20.10
CA ILE A 344 6.93 -16.19 20.47
C ILE A 344 7.81 -16.76 19.36
N LYS A 345 7.39 -16.61 18.10
CA LYS A 345 8.13 -17.10 16.94
C LYS A 345 9.44 -16.35 16.72
N VAL A 346 9.48 -15.06 16.99
CA VAL A 346 10.67 -14.21 16.77
C VAL A 346 11.66 -14.35 17.92
N SER A 347 11.21 -14.15 19.16
CA SER A 347 12.09 -14.16 20.35
C SER A 347 12.36 -15.55 20.90
N HIS A 348 11.60 -16.58 20.47
CA HIS A 348 11.61 -17.92 21.06
C HIS A 348 11.25 -17.97 22.56
N ILE A 349 10.73 -16.85 23.11
CA ILE A 349 10.28 -16.74 24.50
C ILE A 349 8.84 -17.20 24.59
N THR A 350 8.56 -18.17 25.45
CA THR A 350 7.22 -18.72 25.64
C THR A 350 6.44 -17.96 26.71
N GLN A 351 5.12 -18.11 26.73
CA GLN A 351 4.27 -17.52 27.76
C GLN A 351 4.67 -18.00 29.17
N ASP A 352 4.99 -19.30 29.33
CA ASP A 352 5.42 -19.89 30.61
C ASP A 352 6.70 -19.22 31.15
N MET A 353 7.65 -18.87 30.28
CA MET A 353 8.90 -18.21 30.68
C MET A 353 8.61 -16.82 31.26
N VAL A 354 7.78 -16.02 30.62
CA VAL A 354 7.47 -14.67 31.09
C VAL A 354 6.50 -14.67 32.27
N ASP A 355 5.62 -15.64 32.39
CA ASP A 355 4.71 -15.77 33.55
C ASP A 355 5.48 -15.97 34.85
N HIS A 356 6.67 -16.58 34.77
CA HIS A 356 7.60 -16.76 35.90
C HIS A 356 8.64 -15.61 36.00
N GLY A 357 8.59 -14.65 35.07
CA GLY A 357 9.48 -13.47 35.04
C GLY A 357 9.23 -12.50 36.20
N HIS A 358 10.15 -11.56 36.36
CA HIS A 358 10.01 -10.51 37.36
C HIS A 358 8.91 -9.50 36.99
N PRO A 359 8.13 -9.02 38.00
CA PRO A 359 7.26 -7.86 37.77
C PRO A 359 8.08 -6.65 37.31
N ILE A 360 7.55 -5.86 36.39
CA ILE A 360 8.24 -4.74 35.75
C ILE A 360 8.95 -3.79 36.71
N LYS A 361 8.32 -3.41 37.84
CA LYS A 361 8.95 -2.55 38.86
C LYS A 361 10.20 -3.12 39.45
N LYS A 362 10.22 -4.46 39.74
CA LYS A 362 11.39 -5.15 40.26
C LYS A 362 12.46 -5.25 39.18
N ALA A 363 12.07 -5.59 37.95
CA ALA A 363 12.98 -5.66 36.82
C ALA A 363 13.70 -4.33 36.58
N LEU A 364 12.97 -3.23 36.54
CA LEU A 364 13.56 -1.88 36.38
C LEU A 364 14.53 -1.52 37.52
N ALA A 365 14.23 -1.89 38.76
CA ALA A 365 15.17 -1.66 39.90
C ALA A 365 16.47 -2.48 39.71
N MET A 366 16.38 -3.74 39.28
CA MET A 366 17.55 -4.58 39.00
C MET A 366 18.38 -4.06 37.85
N ILE A 367 17.73 -3.56 36.76
CA ILE A 367 18.38 -2.97 35.61
C ILE A 367 19.16 -1.72 36.02
N LEU A 368 18.51 -0.78 36.74
CA LEU A 368 19.17 0.46 37.19
C LEU A 368 20.32 0.18 38.17
N GLU A 369 20.18 -0.81 39.07
CA GLU A 369 21.25 -1.23 39.95
C GLU A 369 22.46 -1.76 39.16
N PHE A 370 22.21 -2.62 38.16
CA PHE A 370 23.27 -3.19 37.31
C PHE A 370 23.95 -2.10 36.44
N PHE A 371 23.19 -1.14 35.92
CA PHE A 371 23.74 -0.06 35.15
C PHE A 371 24.70 0.84 35.96
N GLY A 372 24.40 1.08 37.23
CA GLY A 372 25.20 1.97 38.04
C GLY A 372 25.53 3.28 37.32
N ASP A 373 26.82 3.61 37.23
CA ASP A 373 27.28 4.81 36.49
C ASP A 373 28.00 4.47 35.18
N ASP A 374 28.05 3.21 34.75
CA ASP A 374 28.85 2.81 33.58
C ASP A 374 28.28 3.30 32.25
N ILE A 375 29.10 3.24 31.19
CA ILE A 375 28.68 3.58 29.83
C ILE A 375 27.88 2.39 29.28
N LEU A 376 26.68 2.66 28.79
CA LEU A 376 25.81 1.67 28.18
C LEU A 376 26.11 1.55 26.68
N VAL A 377 25.97 0.34 26.13
CA VAL A 377 26.19 0.05 24.72
C VAL A 377 25.09 -0.88 24.24
N ALA A 378 24.42 -0.51 23.15
CA ALA A 378 23.43 -1.36 22.51
C ALA A 378 23.50 -1.24 20.97
N HIS A 379 22.91 -2.22 20.29
CA HIS A 379 22.85 -2.21 18.83
C HIS A 379 21.51 -1.69 18.36
N ASN A 380 21.48 -0.56 17.63
CA ASN A 380 20.27 0.24 17.42
C ASN A 380 19.70 0.74 18.76
N ALA A 381 20.57 1.30 19.56
CA ALA A 381 20.32 1.68 20.95
C ALA A 381 19.04 2.54 21.15
N ALA A 382 18.58 3.23 20.11
CA ALA A 382 17.32 3.96 20.13
C ALA A 382 16.12 3.09 20.52
N PHE A 383 16.11 1.83 20.14
CA PHE A 383 15.03 0.89 20.43
C PHE A 383 15.00 0.58 21.93
N ASP A 384 16.07 0.00 22.46
CA ASP A 384 16.16 -0.39 23.87
C ASP A 384 16.05 0.78 24.82
N TYR A 385 16.71 1.89 24.48
CA TYR A 385 16.69 3.13 25.24
C TYR A 385 15.28 3.69 25.37
N ASP A 386 14.49 3.69 24.27
CA ASP A 386 13.12 4.20 24.28
C ASP A 386 12.18 3.28 25.06
N PHE A 387 12.30 1.95 24.91
CA PHE A 387 11.53 0.98 25.69
C PHE A 387 11.78 1.09 27.19
N LEU A 388 13.06 1.16 27.59
CA LEU A 388 13.41 1.32 28.99
C LEU A 388 12.91 2.65 29.57
N ASN A 389 13.12 3.76 28.85
CA ASN A 389 12.68 5.07 29.32
C ASN A 389 11.15 5.20 29.41
N GLU A 390 10.40 4.63 28.46
CA GLU A 390 8.94 4.64 28.54
C GLU A 390 8.44 3.71 29.66
N ALA A 391 9.11 2.57 29.89
CA ALA A 391 8.82 1.72 31.05
C ALA A 391 9.13 2.41 32.38
N LEU A 392 10.25 3.14 32.49
CA LEU A 392 10.61 3.93 33.66
C LEU A 392 9.57 5.02 33.93
N LYS A 393 9.23 5.79 32.91
CA LYS A 393 8.22 6.86 32.97
C LYS A 393 6.86 6.34 33.44
N ASN A 394 6.40 5.21 32.85
CA ASN A 394 5.13 4.59 33.19
C ASN A 394 5.08 4.06 34.64
N ASN A 395 6.27 3.84 35.24
CA ASN A 395 6.40 3.44 36.66
C ASN A 395 6.82 4.59 37.59
N GLY A 396 6.82 5.85 37.10
CA GLY A 396 7.12 7.03 37.89
C GLY A 396 8.61 7.18 38.27
N LEU A 397 9.51 6.55 37.52
CA LEU A 397 10.95 6.60 37.69
C LEU A 397 11.59 7.63 36.73
N ALA A 398 12.77 8.12 37.09
CA ALA A 398 13.55 9.02 36.25
C ALA A 398 14.11 8.27 35.02
N PRO A 399 14.27 8.95 33.88
CA PRO A 399 14.90 8.37 32.69
C PRO A 399 16.38 8.04 32.92
N ILE A 400 16.91 7.13 32.12
CA ILE A 400 18.32 6.72 32.12
C ILE A 400 19.20 7.96 31.92
N GLN A 401 20.19 8.14 32.82
CA GLN A 401 21.16 9.22 32.77
C GLN A 401 22.54 8.76 32.32
N ASN A 402 22.75 7.47 32.25
CA ASN A 402 24.02 6.87 31.78
C ASN A 402 24.38 7.34 30.39
N PRO A 403 25.66 7.57 30.08
CA PRO A 403 26.12 7.71 28.71
C PRO A 403 25.79 6.45 27.90
N VAL A 404 25.28 6.60 26.67
CA VAL A 404 24.90 5.45 25.81
C VAL A 404 25.61 5.54 24.47
N ILE A 405 26.10 4.45 23.94
CA ILE A 405 26.69 4.31 22.61
C ILE A 405 25.81 3.43 21.73
N ASP A 406 25.49 3.89 20.53
CA ASP A 406 24.80 3.10 19.49
C ASP A 406 25.82 2.48 18.53
N THR A 407 26.01 1.17 18.63
CA THR A 407 26.98 0.44 17.80
C THR A 407 26.54 0.33 16.33
N MET A 408 25.25 0.34 16.01
CA MET A 408 24.78 0.33 14.63
C MET A 408 25.14 1.63 13.92
N GLN A 409 24.88 2.77 14.53
CA GLN A 409 25.25 4.05 13.96
C GLN A 409 26.77 4.21 13.88
N LEU A 410 27.48 3.78 14.91
CA LEU A 410 28.94 3.80 14.93
C LEU A 410 29.55 2.89 13.85
N SER A 411 28.95 1.72 13.60
CA SER A 411 29.38 0.82 12.52
C SER A 411 29.22 1.44 11.12
N ARG A 412 28.17 2.22 10.89
CA ARG A 412 27.98 2.96 9.63
C ARG A 412 29.09 3.97 9.39
N TYR A 413 29.57 4.60 10.46
CA TYR A 413 30.70 5.51 10.39
C TYR A 413 32.02 4.78 10.15
N LEU A 414 32.27 3.69 10.86
CA LEU A 414 33.55 2.95 10.78
C LEU A 414 33.67 2.12 9.48
N TYR A 415 32.57 1.58 8.98
CA TYR A 415 32.51 0.63 7.87
C TYR A 415 31.47 1.06 6.82
N PRO A 416 31.54 2.27 6.25
CA PRO A 416 30.50 2.83 5.39
C PRO A 416 30.30 2.06 4.07
N GLU A 417 31.25 1.18 3.70
CA GLU A 417 31.16 0.33 2.53
C GLU A 417 30.19 -0.88 2.69
N MET A 418 29.78 -1.19 3.93
CA MET A 418 28.88 -2.30 4.20
C MET A 418 27.45 -1.96 3.74
N ARG A 419 26.77 -2.95 3.14
CA ARG A 419 25.37 -2.82 2.74
C ARG A 419 24.37 -3.11 3.87
N SER A 420 24.82 -3.81 4.90
CA SER A 420 24.05 -4.17 6.08
C SER A 420 24.89 -3.98 7.31
N HIS A 421 24.31 -3.36 8.32
CA HIS A 421 24.94 -3.11 9.63
C HIS A 421 24.28 -3.90 10.76
N ARG A 422 23.54 -4.97 10.42
CA ARG A 422 23.02 -5.93 11.41
C ARG A 422 24.16 -6.67 12.06
N GLU A 423 23.97 -7.15 13.27
CA GLU A 423 25.00 -7.83 14.05
C GLU A 423 25.65 -9.01 13.31
N GLU A 424 24.86 -9.86 12.66
CA GLU A 424 25.38 -10.97 11.84
C GLU A 424 26.35 -10.50 10.75
N ALA A 425 26.02 -9.39 10.06
CA ALA A 425 26.87 -8.84 9.01
C ALA A 425 28.14 -8.20 9.56
N LEU A 426 28.05 -7.53 10.72
CA LEU A 426 29.18 -6.96 11.44
C LEU A 426 30.11 -8.05 11.97
N ALA A 427 29.56 -9.07 12.60
CA ALA A 427 30.31 -10.24 13.08
C ALA A 427 31.13 -10.86 11.94
N SER A 428 30.49 -11.12 10.80
CA SER A 428 31.17 -11.64 9.60
C SER A 428 32.28 -10.71 9.10
N LYS A 429 32.06 -9.39 9.09
CA LYS A 429 33.05 -8.40 8.66
C LYS A 429 34.25 -8.35 9.60
N LEU A 430 34.01 -8.45 10.91
CA LEU A 430 35.03 -8.33 11.96
C LEU A 430 35.68 -9.64 12.36
N GLY A 431 35.24 -10.74 11.78
CA GLY A 431 35.76 -12.08 12.09
C GLY A 431 35.32 -12.62 13.47
N VAL A 432 34.20 -12.09 14.00
CA VAL A 432 33.59 -12.57 15.25
C VAL A 432 32.68 -13.76 14.94
N PRO A 433 32.82 -14.93 15.59
CA PRO A 433 31.93 -16.06 15.39
C PRO A 433 30.48 -15.69 15.74
N PHE A 434 29.51 -16.08 14.91
CA PHE A 434 28.08 -15.82 15.12
C PHE A 434 27.30 -17.14 14.98
N ASP A 435 26.55 -17.48 16.04
CA ASP A 435 25.65 -18.66 16.03
C ASP A 435 24.20 -18.19 15.86
N LYS A 436 23.57 -18.59 14.76
CA LYS A 436 22.18 -18.23 14.45
C LYS A 436 21.13 -18.89 15.36
N GLU A 437 21.47 -20.00 15.98
CA GLU A 437 20.53 -20.71 16.86
C GLU A 437 20.39 -20.00 18.22
N GLY A 438 21.42 -19.26 18.67
CA GLY A 438 21.40 -18.46 19.88
C GLY A 438 20.82 -17.08 19.74
N ALA A 439 20.71 -16.55 18.52
CA ALA A 439 20.20 -15.22 18.24
C ALA A 439 18.74 -15.02 18.71
N HIS A 440 18.39 -13.79 19.06
CA HIS A 440 17.10 -13.38 19.65
C HIS A 440 16.89 -13.90 21.09
N ARG A 441 17.98 -13.91 21.85
CA ARG A 441 18.00 -14.05 23.29
C ARG A 441 18.91 -12.95 23.86
N ALA A 442 18.34 -12.09 24.70
CA ALA A 442 18.97 -10.84 25.14
C ALA A 442 20.38 -11.03 25.71
N ASN A 443 20.63 -12.07 26.47
CA ASN A 443 21.96 -12.32 27.03
C ASN A 443 22.98 -12.76 25.96
N TYR A 444 22.57 -13.59 25.00
CA TYR A 444 23.41 -14.02 23.89
C TYR A 444 23.80 -12.86 23.01
N ASP A 445 22.80 -12.04 22.64
CA ASP A 445 23.00 -10.89 21.78
C ASP A 445 23.87 -9.84 22.48
N ALA A 446 23.70 -9.58 23.77
CA ALA A 446 24.57 -8.73 24.57
C ALA A 446 26.04 -9.21 24.63
N GLU A 447 26.26 -10.51 24.89
CA GLU A 447 27.61 -11.11 24.93
C GLU A 447 28.29 -11.02 23.56
N HIS A 448 27.53 -11.32 22.50
CA HIS A 448 28.03 -11.30 21.14
C HIS A 448 28.35 -9.87 20.66
N LEU A 449 27.44 -8.94 20.93
CA LEU A 449 27.66 -7.51 20.68
C LEU A 449 28.90 -6.98 21.42
N GLY A 450 29.15 -7.49 22.63
CA GLY A 450 30.35 -7.17 23.41
C GLY A 450 31.65 -7.46 22.64
N LYS A 451 31.73 -8.61 21.98
CA LYS A 451 32.89 -9.00 21.14
C LYS A 451 33.02 -8.13 19.89
N ILE A 452 31.91 -7.76 19.28
CA ILE A 452 31.87 -6.82 18.15
C ILE A 452 32.35 -5.44 18.59
N PHE A 453 31.81 -4.95 19.72
CA PHE A 453 32.16 -3.65 20.26
C PHE A 453 33.63 -3.54 20.69
N GLU A 454 34.22 -4.61 21.24
CA GLU A 454 35.65 -4.67 21.57
C GLU A 454 36.53 -4.34 20.34
N VAL A 455 36.25 -4.97 19.20
CA VAL A 455 36.97 -4.71 17.94
C VAL A 455 36.74 -3.28 17.45
N MET A 456 35.50 -2.78 17.53
CA MET A 456 35.17 -1.42 17.14
C MET A 456 35.87 -0.39 18.03
N LEU A 457 35.90 -0.61 19.34
CA LEU A 457 36.57 0.24 20.31
C LEU A 457 38.09 0.28 20.10
N ALA A 458 38.68 -0.89 19.85
CA ALA A 458 40.11 -0.97 19.53
C ALA A 458 40.48 -0.13 18.30
N ASN A 459 39.66 -0.22 17.22
CA ASN A 459 39.85 0.56 16.01
C ASN A 459 39.73 2.10 16.23
N LEU A 460 38.89 2.51 17.15
CA LEU A 460 38.72 3.92 17.53
C LEU A 460 39.90 4.42 18.36
N LEU A 461 40.30 3.64 19.37
CA LEU A 461 41.37 3.99 20.29
C LEU A 461 42.76 3.96 19.63
N GLU A 462 42.94 3.12 18.60
CA GLU A 462 44.16 3.16 17.76
C GLU A 462 44.34 4.52 17.10
N LYS A 463 43.25 5.16 16.67
CA LYS A 463 43.28 6.48 16.05
C LYS A 463 43.35 7.62 17.06
N ASN A 464 42.70 7.49 18.20
CA ASN A 464 42.67 8.49 19.27
C ASN A 464 42.58 7.78 20.65
N PRO A 465 43.73 7.58 21.33
CA PRO A 465 43.75 6.94 22.66
C PRO A 465 43.04 7.74 23.77
N ASP A 466 42.89 9.05 23.59
CA ASP A 466 42.24 9.96 24.55
C ASP A 466 40.74 10.18 24.23
N LEU A 467 40.16 9.41 23.31
CA LEU A 467 38.78 9.55 22.86
C LEU A 467 37.82 9.47 24.03
N THR A 468 36.92 10.46 24.12
CA THR A 468 35.86 10.52 25.12
C THR A 468 34.52 10.09 24.52
N HIS A 469 33.55 9.75 25.37
CA HIS A 469 32.19 9.45 24.95
C HIS A 469 31.57 10.60 24.12
N GLN A 470 31.69 11.86 24.56
CA GLN A 470 31.13 13.00 23.84
C GLN A 470 31.78 13.24 22.47
N ASP A 471 33.04 12.80 22.25
CA ASP A 471 33.70 12.93 20.96
C ASP A 471 33.04 12.07 19.88
N LEU A 472 32.44 10.93 20.28
CA LEU A 472 31.62 10.12 19.35
C LEU A 472 30.41 10.92 18.84
N GLY A 473 29.79 11.73 19.69
CA GLY A 473 28.71 12.63 19.28
C GLY A 473 29.14 13.76 18.35
N ALA A 474 30.48 14.02 18.25
CA ALA A 474 31.03 14.99 17.31
C ALA A 474 31.27 14.40 15.90
N LEU A 475 31.12 13.10 15.72
CA LEU A 475 31.25 12.46 14.41
C LEU A 475 30.22 13.02 13.43
N THR A 476 30.61 13.12 12.16
CA THR A 476 29.73 13.64 11.10
C THR A 476 29.27 12.52 10.17
N ILE A 477 28.03 12.61 9.73
CA ILE A 477 27.53 11.72 8.69
C ILE A 477 28.27 12.02 7.40
N THR A 478 28.83 10.98 6.77
CA THR A 478 29.50 11.08 5.48
C THR A 478 28.54 10.78 4.34
N ASP A 479 28.85 11.27 3.13
CA ASP A 479 28.01 10.97 1.94
C ASP A 479 27.85 9.46 1.72
N GLN A 480 28.86 8.66 2.05
CA GLN A 480 28.79 7.21 1.90
C GLN A 480 27.84 6.57 2.93
N MET A 481 27.77 7.09 4.15
CA MET A 481 26.79 6.64 5.15
C MET A 481 25.36 6.90 4.68
N LEU A 482 25.10 8.07 4.07
CA LEU A 482 23.78 8.42 3.55
C LEU A 482 23.23 7.36 2.61
N LEU A 483 24.08 6.78 1.76
CA LEU A 483 23.67 5.78 0.76
C LEU A 483 23.22 4.45 1.38
N THR A 484 23.51 4.20 2.65
CA THR A 484 23.13 2.98 3.39
C THR A 484 22.09 3.22 4.47
N MET A 485 21.71 4.49 4.71
CA MET A 485 20.66 4.82 5.68
C MET A 485 19.29 4.40 5.18
N HIS A 486 18.37 4.15 6.13
CA HIS A 486 16.97 3.87 5.81
C HIS A 486 16.27 5.15 5.34
N PRO A 487 15.70 5.18 4.13
CA PRO A 487 14.96 6.33 3.67
C PRO A 487 13.53 6.30 4.17
N TYR A 488 12.97 7.46 4.45
CA TYR A 488 11.56 7.70 4.73
C TYR A 488 10.89 8.35 3.54
N HIS A 489 9.61 8.04 3.34
CA HIS A 489 8.81 8.69 2.33
C HIS A 489 8.35 10.08 2.80
N VAL A 490 8.41 11.06 1.91
CA VAL A 490 7.92 12.43 2.12
C VAL A 490 7.26 12.90 0.83
N THR A 491 5.99 13.27 0.88
CA THR A 491 5.32 13.92 -0.25
C THR A 491 5.67 15.40 -0.28
N ALA A 492 6.11 15.90 -1.42
CA ALA A 492 6.52 17.29 -1.61
C ALA A 492 5.85 17.88 -2.84
N TYR A 493 5.24 19.05 -2.71
CA TYR A 493 4.50 19.72 -3.78
C TYR A 493 5.08 21.12 -4.04
N ALA A 494 5.15 21.50 -5.31
CA ALA A 494 5.46 22.86 -5.69
C ALA A 494 4.34 23.82 -5.27
N ARG A 495 4.61 24.77 -4.36
CA ARG A 495 3.63 25.82 -4.00
C ARG A 495 3.38 26.79 -5.15
N ASN A 496 4.42 27.05 -5.95
CA ASN A 496 4.46 28.03 -7.01
C ASN A 496 5.45 27.61 -8.11
N SER A 497 5.65 28.46 -9.11
CA SER A 497 6.60 28.19 -10.20
C SER A 497 8.06 28.10 -9.73
N GLN A 498 8.44 28.72 -8.61
CA GLN A 498 9.79 28.55 -8.05
C GLN A 498 9.92 27.18 -7.39
N GLY A 499 8.89 26.74 -6.63
CA GLY A 499 8.85 25.40 -6.04
C GLY A 499 8.96 24.29 -7.08
N LEU A 500 8.37 24.48 -8.27
CA LEU A 500 8.55 23.54 -9.37
C LEU A 500 10.02 23.41 -9.81
N LYS A 501 10.75 24.52 -9.91
CA LYS A 501 12.18 24.51 -10.22
C LYS A 501 12.99 23.84 -9.09
N ASP A 502 12.57 24.05 -7.86
CA ASP A 502 13.22 23.47 -6.69
C ASP A 502 13.00 21.96 -6.65
N LEU A 503 11.79 21.46 -6.99
CA LEU A 503 11.54 20.02 -7.19
C LEU A 503 12.48 19.44 -8.26
N TYR A 504 12.63 20.10 -9.42
CA TYR A 504 13.53 19.61 -10.46
C TYR A 504 14.99 19.54 -10.01
N ARG A 505 15.44 20.48 -9.18
CA ARG A 505 16.80 20.47 -8.61
C ARG A 505 16.98 19.31 -7.64
N ILE A 506 16.03 19.12 -6.74
CA ILE A 506 16.09 18.00 -5.77
C ILE A 506 16.09 16.66 -6.50
N ILE A 507 15.20 16.48 -7.47
CA ILE A 507 15.12 15.26 -8.29
C ILE A 507 16.44 15.04 -9.06
N SER A 508 17.01 16.08 -9.66
CA SER A 508 18.26 15.98 -10.41
C SER A 508 19.42 15.59 -9.50
N GLU A 509 19.53 16.21 -8.33
CA GLU A 509 20.58 15.93 -7.34
C GLU A 509 20.47 14.49 -6.83
N SER A 510 19.28 14.06 -6.40
CA SER A 510 19.07 12.72 -5.87
C SER A 510 19.37 11.63 -6.90
N ASN A 511 18.96 11.83 -8.16
CA ASN A 511 19.18 10.87 -9.24
C ASN A 511 20.61 10.86 -9.81
N THR A 512 21.46 11.84 -9.49
CA THR A 512 22.83 11.92 -10.01
C THR A 512 23.91 11.70 -8.95
N LYS A 513 23.64 12.07 -7.69
CA LYS A 513 24.65 12.02 -6.62
C LYS A 513 24.32 11.04 -5.50
N HIS A 514 23.03 10.81 -5.23
CA HIS A 514 22.60 10.08 -4.04
C HIS A 514 21.76 8.83 -4.38
N ILE A 515 22.28 8.00 -5.27
CA ILE A 515 21.63 6.69 -5.52
C ILE A 515 21.98 5.72 -4.39
N GLY A 516 21.00 5.39 -3.57
CA GLY A 516 21.13 4.48 -2.43
C GLY A 516 21.50 3.05 -2.85
N ALA A 517 21.89 2.24 -1.88
CA ALA A 517 22.30 0.84 -2.09
C ALA A 517 21.20 -0.03 -2.73
N GLN A 518 19.93 0.35 -2.59
CA GLN A 518 18.78 -0.33 -3.20
C GLN A 518 18.40 0.24 -4.59
N GLY A 519 19.08 1.31 -5.05
CA GLY A 519 18.82 1.96 -6.32
C GLY A 519 17.82 3.13 -6.24
N ASN A 520 17.31 3.47 -5.06
CA ASN A 520 16.40 4.61 -4.87
C ASN A 520 17.17 5.93 -4.86
N PRO A 521 16.63 7.01 -5.44
CA PRO A 521 17.22 8.34 -5.38
C PRO A 521 16.98 8.98 -4.00
N LEU A 522 18.01 9.04 -3.16
CA LEU A 522 17.92 9.55 -1.80
C LEU A 522 18.01 11.08 -1.76
N VAL A 523 17.23 11.69 -0.89
CA VAL A 523 17.24 13.13 -0.64
C VAL A 523 17.70 13.37 0.80
N PRO A 524 18.89 14.00 1.02
CA PRO A 524 19.27 14.43 2.36
C PRO A 524 18.26 15.42 2.92
N LEU A 525 17.87 15.26 4.18
CA LEU A 525 16.89 16.14 4.85
C LEU A 525 17.37 17.60 4.86
N SER A 526 18.67 17.82 5.13
CA SER A 526 19.29 19.15 5.08
C SER A 526 19.15 19.82 3.72
N TYR A 527 19.19 19.03 2.64
CA TYR A 527 19.03 19.53 1.27
C TYR A 527 17.55 19.86 0.98
N LEU A 528 16.62 19.03 1.42
CA LEU A 528 15.18 19.31 1.31
C LEU A 528 14.79 20.61 2.04
N GLU A 529 15.38 20.86 3.22
CA GLU A 529 15.14 22.08 4.01
C GLU A 529 15.58 23.36 3.32
N GLN A 530 16.61 23.33 2.46
CA GLN A 530 17.03 24.51 1.70
C GLN A 530 15.95 25.06 0.78
N TYR A 531 15.02 24.20 0.34
CA TYR A 531 13.93 24.56 -0.57
C TYR A 531 12.57 24.61 0.11
N ARG A 532 12.54 24.52 1.45
CA ARG A 532 11.32 24.38 2.26
C ARG A 532 10.29 25.48 2.02
N GLU A 533 10.75 26.71 1.75
CA GLU A 533 9.89 27.88 1.59
C GLU A 533 8.90 27.74 0.42
N ASN A 534 9.34 27.17 -0.71
CA ASN A 534 8.58 27.05 -1.94
C ASN A 534 7.86 25.71 -2.08
N LEU A 535 7.98 24.82 -1.09
CA LEU A 535 7.40 23.49 -1.08
C LEU A 535 6.36 23.34 0.02
N LEU A 536 5.35 22.51 -0.24
CA LEU A 536 4.46 21.93 0.76
C LEU A 536 4.89 20.50 1.01
N LEU A 537 5.06 20.13 2.28
CA LEU A 537 5.47 18.78 2.66
C LEU A 537 4.35 18.07 3.42
N GLY A 538 4.00 16.87 2.95
CA GLY A 538 3.15 15.91 3.63
C GLY A 538 3.97 14.75 4.20
N SER A 539 3.43 14.10 5.25
CA SER A 539 4.13 13.03 5.97
C SER A 539 4.11 11.66 5.24
N ALA A 540 3.56 11.61 4.05
CA ALA A 540 3.44 10.44 3.19
C ALA A 540 2.72 9.23 3.83
N CYS A 541 3.09 8.00 3.41
CA CYS A 541 2.44 6.73 3.74
C CYS A 541 3.02 6.07 5.01
N PHE A 542 2.77 4.77 5.19
CA PHE A 542 3.32 4.00 6.31
C PHE A 542 4.86 3.91 6.32
N ASN A 543 5.53 4.20 5.19
CA ASN A 543 6.98 4.32 5.11
C ASN A 543 7.48 5.74 5.49
N GLY A 544 6.59 6.66 5.87
CA GLY A 544 6.94 7.98 6.38
C GLY A 544 7.43 7.93 7.82
N ASP A 545 8.32 8.85 8.20
CA ASP A 545 8.91 8.89 9.55
C ASP A 545 7.90 9.26 10.65
N VAL A 546 6.80 9.92 10.29
CA VAL A 546 5.72 10.25 11.24
C VAL A 546 4.98 8.98 11.65
N PHE A 547 4.58 8.14 10.69
CA PHE A 547 3.85 6.91 11.02
C PHE A 547 4.76 5.91 11.74
N GLU A 548 6.02 5.74 11.30
CA GLU A 548 7.00 4.92 12.03
C GLU A 548 7.18 5.43 13.48
N THR A 549 7.29 6.76 13.67
CA THR A 549 7.38 7.33 15.01
C THR A 549 6.11 7.10 15.82
N ALA A 550 4.93 7.15 15.20
CA ALA A 550 3.65 6.89 15.88
C ALA A 550 3.56 5.46 16.43
N ILE A 551 4.10 4.48 15.72
CA ILE A 551 4.12 3.09 16.17
C ILE A 551 5.29 2.77 17.11
N THR A 552 6.47 3.39 16.94
CA THR A 552 7.69 2.96 17.64
C THR A 552 8.14 3.86 18.78
N LYS A 553 7.69 5.13 18.85
CA LYS A 553 8.23 6.14 19.77
C LYS A 553 7.16 6.74 20.69
N GLY A 554 7.61 7.42 21.73
CA GLY A 554 6.73 8.16 22.66
C GLY A 554 6.12 9.42 22.05
N GLU A 555 5.04 9.90 22.65
CA GLU A 555 4.22 11.02 22.15
C GLU A 555 5.00 12.32 21.90
N GLU A 556 5.97 12.66 22.75
CA GLU A 556 6.77 13.90 22.59
C GLU A 556 7.65 13.85 21.31
N LYS A 557 8.23 12.69 21.01
CA LYS A 557 8.98 12.49 19.76
C LYS A 557 8.06 12.59 18.55
N LEU A 558 6.86 12.03 18.64
CA LEU A 558 5.84 12.12 17.60
C LEU A 558 5.43 13.58 17.34
N LYS A 559 5.17 14.38 18.40
CA LYS A 559 4.86 15.82 18.27
C LYS A 559 5.98 16.59 17.58
N LYS A 560 7.25 16.30 17.94
CA LYS A 560 8.42 16.91 17.29
C LYS A 560 8.45 16.59 15.80
N LYS A 561 8.23 15.33 15.41
CA LYS A 561 8.19 14.90 14.00
C LYS A 561 7.06 15.56 13.22
N ILE A 562 5.86 15.53 13.76
CA ILE A 562 4.66 16.16 13.18
C ILE A 562 4.91 17.64 12.89
N SER A 563 5.63 18.36 13.76
CA SER A 563 5.85 19.82 13.62
C SER A 563 6.63 20.20 12.35
N PHE A 564 7.42 19.30 11.78
CA PHE A 564 8.19 19.52 10.56
C PHE A 564 7.32 19.66 9.30
N TYR A 565 6.22 18.96 9.21
CA TYR A 565 5.37 18.87 8.03
C TYR A 565 4.33 19.99 7.97
N ASP A 566 3.82 20.32 6.78
CA ASP A 566 2.70 21.26 6.60
C ASP A 566 1.38 20.60 6.92
N PHE A 567 1.24 19.33 6.56
CA PHE A 567 0.08 18.49 6.87
C PHE A 567 0.50 17.04 7.11
N ILE A 568 -0.32 16.33 7.85
CA ILE A 568 -0.11 14.93 8.19
C ILE A 568 -1.06 14.07 7.37
N GLU A 569 -0.52 13.08 6.70
CA GLU A 569 -1.28 12.11 5.92
C GLU A 569 -1.71 10.94 6.78
N VAL A 570 -2.96 10.54 6.61
CA VAL A 570 -3.50 9.27 7.10
C VAL A 570 -4.19 8.57 5.94
N GLN A 571 -4.07 7.26 5.90
CA GLN A 571 -4.58 6.45 4.79
C GLN A 571 -5.64 5.45 5.28
N PRO A 572 -6.45 4.86 4.38
CA PRO A 572 -7.35 3.77 4.74
C PRO A 572 -6.63 2.68 5.54
N PRO A 573 -7.22 2.13 6.61
CA PRO A 573 -6.57 1.11 7.43
C PRO A 573 -6.02 -0.07 6.64
N GLU A 574 -6.65 -0.44 5.53
CA GLU A 574 -6.24 -1.53 4.65
C GLU A 574 -4.89 -1.27 3.95
N ASN A 575 -4.47 -0.01 3.79
CA ASN A 575 -3.17 0.34 3.21
C ASN A 575 -2.01 -0.14 4.10
N TYR A 576 -2.26 -0.34 5.40
CA TYR A 576 -1.26 -0.75 6.39
C TYR A 576 -1.18 -2.27 6.59
N ILE A 577 -1.90 -3.08 5.80
CA ILE A 577 -1.97 -4.54 5.96
C ILE A 577 -0.58 -5.21 5.91
N TYR A 578 0.37 -4.61 5.18
CA TYR A 578 1.76 -5.07 5.12
C TYR A 578 2.42 -5.10 6.51
N LEU A 579 2.13 -4.13 7.38
CA LEU A 579 2.68 -4.08 8.74
C LEU A 579 2.14 -5.23 9.60
N ILE A 580 0.90 -5.65 9.36
CA ILE A 580 0.32 -6.83 10.03
C ILE A 580 0.98 -8.11 9.50
N HIS A 581 1.16 -8.22 8.19
CA HIS A 581 1.80 -9.39 7.58
C HIS A 581 3.27 -9.56 7.99
N THR A 582 3.96 -8.47 8.33
CA THR A 582 5.34 -8.47 8.83
C THR A 582 5.44 -8.50 10.35
N GLY A 583 4.29 -8.52 11.05
CA GLY A 583 4.22 -8.59 12.51
C GLY A 583 4.61 -7.31 13.24
N GLN A 584 4.69 -6.18 12.54
CA GLN A 584 4.94 -4.87 13.15
C GLN A 584 3.71 -4.35 13.90
N LEU A 585 2.53 -4.74 13.45
CA LEU A 585 1.24 -4.53 14.12
C LEU A 585 0.49 -5.87 14.15
N SER A 586 -0.33 -6.07 15.17
CA SER A 586 -1.00 -7.35 15.38
C SER A 586 -2.31 -7.51 14.63
N SER A 587 -2.99 -6.39 14.32
CA SER A 587 -4.33 -6.42 13.74
C SER A 587 -4.73 -5.11 13.09
N ILE A 588 -5.78 -5.17 12.27
CA ILE A 588 -6.40 -3.97 11.67
C ILE A 588 -7.01 -3.04 12.76
N GLN A 589 -7.39 -3.57 13.90
CA GLN A 589 -7.88 -2.76 15.01
C GLN A 589 -6.75 -1.92 15.61
N GLU A 590 -5.58 -2.49 15.79
CA GLU A 590 -4.40 -1.76 16.26
C GLU A 590 -3.98 -0.67 15.26
N VAL A 591 -4.05 -0.93 13.96
CA VAL A 591 -3.87 0.10 12.92
C VAL A 591 -4.84 1.27 13.14
N LYS A 592 -6.13 0.98 13.36
CA LYS A 592 -7.15 2.02 13.62
C LYS A 592 -6.85 2.82 14.88
N ASP A 593 -6.37 2.18 15.92
CA ASP A 593 -6.02 2.83 17.19
C ASP A 593 -4.79 3.74 17.03
N VAL A 594 -3.77 3.29 16.31
CA VAL A 594 -2.60 4.13 15.95
C VAL A 594 -3.02 5.32 15.09
N LEU A 595 -3.89 5.13 14.10
CA LEU A 595 -4.41 6.21 13.27
C LEU A 595 -5.21 7.23 14.09
N LYS A 596 -6.05 6.79 15.03
CA LYS A 596 -6.75 7.69 15.96
C LYS A 596 -5.75 8.52 16.78
N ASP A 597 -4.78 7.88 17.41
CA ASP A 597 -3.76 8.56 18.20
C ASP A 597 -2.97 9.58 17.36
N LEU A 598 -2.59 9.22 16.14
CA LEU A 598 -1.89 10.11 15.22
C LEU A 598 -2.74 11.33 14.85
N ILE A 599 -4.01 11.13 14.49
CA ILE A 599 -4.95 12.21 14.14
C ILE A 599 -5.10 13.18 15.32
N TYR A 600 -5.37 12.67 16.51
CA TYR A 600 -5.56 13.53 17.69
C TYR A 600 -4.27 14.22 18.14
N THR A 601 -3.12 13.54 18.06
CA THR A 601 -1.82 14.14 18.37
C THR A 601 -1.49 15.26 17.38
N ALA A 602 -1.69 15.08 16.09
CA ALA A 602 -1.46 16.10 15.08
C ALA A 602 -2.35 17.33 15.29
N ARG A 603 -3.64 17.11 15.57
CA ARG A 603 -4.59 18.20 15.89
C ARG A 603 -4.21 18.94 17.18
N SER A 604 -3.70 18.23 18.18
CA SER A 604 -3.28 18.85 19.47
C SER A 604 -2.14 19.86 19.32
N VAL A 605 -1.30 19.69 18.29
CA VAL A 605 -0.22 20.62 17.93
C VAL A 605 -0.58 21.54 16.75
N GLY A 606 -1.86 21.63 16.40
CA GLY A 606 -2.39 22.56 15.40
C GLY A 606 -2.06 22.20 13.95
N LYS A 607 -1.72 20.94 13.65
CA LYS A 607 -1.45 20.48 12.28
C LYS A 607 -2.70 19.96 11.59
N MET A 608 -2.83 20.26 10.31
CA MET A 608 -3.87 19.68 9.47
C MET A 608 -3.61 18.20 9.27
N VAL A 609 -4.68 17.40 9.31
CA VAL A 609 -4.64 16.00 8.94
C VAL A 609 -5.42 15.82 7.64
N CYS A 610 -4.86 15.14 6.66
CA CYS A 610 -5.47 14.85 5.37
C CYS A 610 -5.56 13.34 5.14
N ALA A 611 -6.75 12.86 4.79
CA ALA A 611 -6.93 11.48 4.36
C ALA A 611 -6.58 11.35 2.88
N THR A 612 -5.54 10.56 2.56
CA THR A 612 -5.04 10.30 1.22
C THR A 612 -5.22 8.84 0.82
N GLY A 613 -5.33 8.56 -0.47
CA GLY A 613 -5.54 7.20 -0.96
C GLY A 613 -4.27 6.40 -1.16
N ASP A 614 -3.15 7.08 -1.39
CA ASP A 614 -1.91 6.45 -1.86
C ASP A 614 -2.21 5.59 -3.11
N CYS A 615 -2.82 6.26 -4.09
CA CYS A 615 -3.47 5.58 -5.21
C CYS A 615 -2.44 5.07 -6.22
N HIS A 616 -2.50 3.78 -6.55
CA HIS A 616 -1.59 3.14 -7.50
C HIS A 616 -2.31 2.63 -8.76
N TYR A 617 -3.65 2.56 -8.72
CA TYR A 617 -4.49 2.17 -9.86
C TYR A 617 -5.87 2.82 -9.76
N LEU A 618 -6.58 2.85 -10.90
CA LEU A 618 -7.82 3.62 -11.02
C LEU A 618 -9.01 2.91 -10.40
N ASN A 619 -9.25 1.65 -10.76
CA ASN A 619 -10.43 0.91 -10.35
C ASN A 619 -10.06 -0.32 -9.52
N PRO A 620 -10.92 -0.81 -8.61
CA PRO A 620 -10.63 -1.99 -7.78
C PRO A 620 -10.18 -3.22 -8.59
N GLN A 621 -10.74 -3.45 -9.77
CA GLN A 621 -10.36 -4.56 -10.64
C GLN A 621 -8.95 -4.44 -11.24
N ASP A 622 -8.37 -3.23 -11.27
CA ASP A 622 -7.01 -3.00 -11.78
C ASP A 622 -5.93 -3.48 -10.78
N LYS A 623 -6.34 -3.84 -9.56
CA LYS A 623 -5.46 -4.38 -8.50
C LYS A 623 -4.59 -5.53 -9.00
N VAL A 624 -5.15 -6.41 -9.82
CA VAL A 624 -4.44 -7.58 -10.36
C VAL A 624 -3.17 -7.18 -11.13
N PHE A 625 -3.20 -6.07 -11.87
CA PHE A 625 -2.04 -5.59 -12.61
C PHE A 625 -0.92 -5.11 -11.67
N ARG A 626 -1.29 -4.42 -10.58
CA ARG A 626 -0.31 -4.04 -9.57
C ARG A 626 0.24 -5.25 -8.81
N ASP A 627 -0.58 -6.24 -8.50
CA ASP A 627 -0.14 -7.47 -7.86
C ASP A 627 0.90 -8.22 -8.73
N VAL A 628 0.79 -8.15 -10.05
CA VAL A 628 1.83 -8.65 -10.98
C VAL A 628 3.14 -7.87 -10.82
N PHE A 629 3.11 -6.54 -10.76
CA PHE A 629 4.31 -5.72 -10.54
C PHE A 629 4.97 -6.03 -9.19
N ILE A 630 4.19 -6.12 -8.12
CA ILE A 630 4.70 -6.47 -6.78
C ILE A 630 5.36 -7.85 -6.79
N SER A 631 4.80 -8.81 -7.53
CA SER A 631 5.29 -10.18 -7.61
C SER A 631 6.50 -10.34 -8.53
N ALA A 632 6.69 -9.43 -9.48
CA ALA A 632 7.76 -9.50 -10.46
C ALA A 632 9.13 -9.21 -9.84
N ASN A 633 10.16 -9.85 -10.38
CA ASN A 633 11.54 -9.49 -10.09
C ASN A 633 11.97 -8.35 -11.02
N GLY A 634 12.43 -7.25 -10.45
CA GLY A 634 13.01 -6.15 -11.18
C GLY A 634 14.41 -6.45 -11.74
N LEU A 635 15.04 -5.43 -12.31
CA LEU A 635 16.40 -5.53 -12.83
C LEU A 635 17.37 -6.00 -11.73
N LYS A 636 18.27 -6.94 -12.10
CA LYS A 636 19.24 -7.58 -11.18
C LYS A 636 18.58 -8.33 -10.01
N GLY A 637 17.32 -8.74 -10.14
CA GLY A 637 16.61 -9.48 -9.11
C GLY A 637 16.12 -8.62 -7.94
N ALA A 638 16.04 -7.30 -8.12
CA ALA A 638 15.41 -6.41 -7.13
C ALA A 638 13.93 -6.81 -6.94
N ARG A 639 13.47 -6.82 -5.70
CA ARG A 639 12.09 -7.18 -5.35
C ARG A 639 11.35 -5.94 -4.88
N HIS A 640 10.08 -5.87 -5.21
CA HIS A 640 9.21 -4.82 -4.67
C HIS A 640 9.18 -4.91 -3.13
N PRO A 641 9.18 -3.79 -2.39
CA PRO A 641 9.13 -3.81 -0.91
C PRO A 641 7.96 -4.61 -0.33
N LEU A 642 6.80 -4.55 -0.96
CA LEU A 642 5.61 -5.33 -0.55
C LEU A 642 5.67 -6.83 -0.93
N ASN A 643 6.69 -7.28 -1.67
CA ASN A 643 6.81 -8.68 -2.09
C ASN A 643 7.30 -9.57 -0.93
N LEU A 644 6.36 -10.17 -0.21
CA LEU A 644 6.61 -11.10 0.88
C LEU A 644 6.78 -12.56 0.44
N ALA A 645 6.70 -12.87 -0.87
CA ALA A 645 6.87 -14.23 -1.36
C ALA A 645 8.22 -14.83 -0.93
N PRO A 646 8.29 -16.11 -0.61
CA PRO A 646 9.55 -16.78 -0.28
C PRO A 646 10.58 -16.63 -1.39
N ARG A 647 11.85 -16.49 -1.05
CA ARG A 647 12.93 -16.45 -2.05
C ARG A 647 13.06 -17.79 -2.79
N ASP A 648 13.65 -17.79 -3.96
CA ASP A 648 13.88 -19.01 -4.77
C ASP A 648 14.73 -20.06 -4.04
N SER A 649 15.56 -19.62 -3.09
CA SER A 649 16.35 -20.49 -2.20
C SER A 649 15.51 -21.19 -1.12
N ALA A 650 14.24 -20.78 -0.89
CA ALA A 650 13.37 -21.40 0.09
C ALA A 650 12.96 -22.84 -0.35
N LYS A 651 12.65 -23.68 0.62
CA LYS A 651 12.21 -25.06 0.36
C LYS A 651 10.99 -25.08 -0.56
N PRO A 652 10.90 -26.05 -1.50
CA PRO A 652 9.78 -26.12 -2.44
C PRO A 652 8.39 -26.12 -1.79
N GLU A 653 8.26 -26.78 -0.63
CA GLU A 653 7.00 -26.89 0.12
C GLU A 653 6.54 -25.50 0.61
N VAL A 654 7.48 -24.68 1.10
CA VAL A 654 7.20 -23.31 1.59
C VAL A 654 6.72 -22.43 0.42
N ARG A 655 7.37 -22.53 -0.74
CA ARG A 655 6.96 -21.80 -1.95
C ARG A 655 5.59 -22.25 -2.45
N GLN A 656 5.34 -23.57 -2.50
CA GLN A 656 4.02 -24.08 -2.90
C GLN A 656 2.90 -23.68 -1.94
N ALA A 657 3.16 -23.68 -0.63
CA ALA A 657 2.19 -23.22 0.36
C ALA A 657 1.84 -21.74 0.14
N TRP A 658 2.85 -20.90 -0.12
CA TRP A 658 2.65 -19.49 -0.45
C TRP A 658 1.80 -19.28 -1.70
N TYR A 659 2.13 -19.94 -2.83
CA TYR A 659 1.39 -19.78 -4.08
C TYR A 659 -0.06 -20.28 -4.00
N ARG A 660 -0.36 -21.20 -3.08
CA ARG A 660 -1.75 -21.65 -2.85
C ARG A 660 -2.58 -20.64 -2.07
N ASN A 661 -1.96 -19.89 -1.19
CA ASN A 661 -2.63 -18.88 -0.36
C ASN A 661 -1.70 -17.68 -0.12
N PRO A 662 -1.48 -16.82 -1.13
CA PRO A 662 -0.65 -15.64 -0.98
C PRO A 662 -1.34 -14.63 -0.05
N LEU A 663 -0.52 -13.92 0.75
CA LEU A 663 -1.03 -12.81 1.54
C LEU A 663 -1.51 -11.68 0.62
N PRO A 664 -2.67 -11.07 0.87
CA PRO A 664 -3.21 -10.01 0.03
C PRO A 664 -2.36 -8.74 0.13
N ASN A 665 -2.13 -8.09 -1.02
CA ASN A 665 -1.56 -6.74 -1.06
C ASN A 665 -2.63 -5.69 -0.69
N PRO A 666 -2.21 -4.47 -0.29
CA PRO A 666 -3.12 -3.37 0.00
C PRO A 666 -4.06 -3.07 -1.17
N ASP A 667 -5.26 -2.59 -0.86
CA ASP A 667 -6.17 -2.04 -1.87
C ASP A 667 -5.97 -0.53 -1.96
N GLN A 668 -5.30 -0.07 -3.01
CA GLN A 668 -4.88 1.31 -3.22
C GLN A 668 -5.45 1.89 -4.54
N HIS A 669 -6.72 1.61 -4.82
CA HIS A 669 -7.41 2.20 -5.97
C HIS A 669 -7.77 3.67 -5.72
N PHE A 670 -8.01 4.42 -6.79
CA PHE A 670 -8.51 5.80 -6.70
C PHE A 670 -9.95 5.80 -6.18
N ARG A 671 -10.13 6.14 -4.89
CA ARG A 671 -11.42 6.10 -4.19
C ARG A 671 -12.24 7.35 -4.45
N THR A 672 -13.57 7.17 -4.57
CA THR A 672 -14.53 8.27 -4.51
C THR A 672 -14.53 8.92 -3.12
N THR A 673 -15.19 10.06 -2.98
CA THR A 673 -15.34 10.70 -1.65
C THR A 673 -16.16 9.82 -0.71
N ASP A 674 -17.23 9.17 -1.22
CA ASP A 674 -18.05 8.24 -0.44
C ASP A 674 -17.21 7.07 0.10
N GLU A 675 -16.43 6.43 -0.78
CA GLU A 675 -15.54 5.31 -0.40
C GLU A 675 -14.49 5.75 0.63
N MET A 676 -13.92 6.97 0.49
CA MET A 676 -12.93 7.46 1.43
C MET A 676 -13.56 7.79 2.79
N VAL A 677 -14.74 8.40 2.82
CA VAL A 677 -15.49 8.66 4.06
C VAL A 677 -15.80 7.35 4.79
N GLU A 678 -16.17 6.31 4.06
CA GLU A 678 -16.44 4.99 4.65
C GLU A 678 -15.18 4.36 5.26
N CYS A 679 -14.02 4.49 4.62
CA CYS A 679 -12.75 3.99 5.15
C CYS A 679 -12.40 4.56 6.54
N PHE A 680 -12.88 5.77 6.86
CA PHE A 680 -12.64 6.42 8.14
C PHE A 680 -13.83 6.36 9.10
N SER A 681 -14.87 5.57 8.79
CA SER A 681 -16.07 5.41 9.65
C SER A 681 -15.74 4.93 11.08
N PHE A 682 -14.60 4.27 11.28
CA PHE A 682 -14.10 3.83 12.59
C PHE A 682 -13.81 4.97 13.55
N LEU A 683 -13.72 6.22 13.09
CA LEU A 683 -13.57 7.40 13.95
C LEU A 683 -14.85 7.78 14.66
N GLU A 684 -16.02 7.33 14.18
CA GLU A 684 -17.35 7.57 14.75
C GLU A 684 -17.71 9.07 14.91
N ASP A 685 -16.92 9.97 14.31
CA ASP A 685 -17.13 11.43 14.29
C ASP A 685 -17.23 11.92 12.84
N LYS A 686 -18.44 12.08 12.35
CA LYS A 686 -18.70 12.51 10.98
C LYS A 686 -18.04 13.86 10.66
N SER A 687 -18.02 14.79 11.59
CA SER A 687 -17.42 16.12 11.39
C SER A 687 -15.91 16.01 11.22
N LEU A 688 -15.25 15.19 12.02
CA LEU A 688 -13.83 14.93 11.92
C LEU A 688 -13.50 14.19 10.61
N ILE A 689 -14.31 13.21 10.21
CA ILE A 689 -14.14 12.48 8.97
C ILE A 689 -14.24 13.44 7.77
N GLU A 690 -15.27 14.29 7.72
CA GLU A 690 -15.42 15.27 6.65
C GLU A 690 -14.28 16.32 6.66
N GLU A 691 -13.81 16.73 7.85
CA GLU A 691 -12.66 17.62 7.97
C GLU A 691 -11.40 17.03 7.33
N ILE A 692 -11.03 15.78 7.66
CA ILE A 692 -9.79 15.17 7.18
C ILE A 692 -9.88 14.69 5.73
N VAL A 693 -11.05 14.19 5.29
CA VAL A 693 -11.25 13.65 3.94
C VAL A 693 -11.48 14.76 2.93
N ILE A 694 -12.27 15.78 3.30
CA ILE A 694 -12.75 16.78 2.35
C ILE A 694 -12.12 18.13 2.61
N ASP A 695 -12.35 18.73 3.80
CA ASP A 695 -12.04 20.13 4.02
C ASP A 695 -10.53 20.40 3.98
N ASN A 696 -9.74 19.58 4.64
CA ASN A 696 -8.30 19.75 4.72
C ASN A 696 -7.60 19.42 3.39
N THR A 697 -8.05 18.39 2.66
CA THR A 697 -7.48 18.07 1.34
C THR A 697 -7.72 19.21 0.35
N ASN A 698 -8.89 19.85 0.43
CA ASN A 698 -9.19 21.04 -0.36
C ASN A 698 -8.37 22.26 0.05
N LYS A 699 -8.15 22.48 1.37
CA LYS A 699 -7.28 23.56 1.86
C LYS A 699 -5.84 23.41 1.37
N VAL A 700 -5.28 22.20 1.41
CA VAL A 700 -3.92 21.94 0.86
C VAL A 700 -3.87 22.27 -0.63
N ALA A 701 -4.87 21.88 -1.42
CA ALA A 701 -4.95 22.23 -2.85
C ALA A 701 -5.04 23.74 -3.08
N ASP A 702 -5.69 24.49 -2.18
CA ASP A 702 -5.81 25.95 -2.25
C ASP A 702 -4.51 26.68 -1.81
N MET A 703 -3.62 26.02 -1.07
CA MET A 703 -2.29 26.57 -0.71
C MET A 703 -1.29 26.56 -1.88
N ILE A 704 -1.62 25.89 -2.97
CA ILE A 704 -0.81 25.78 -4.19
C ILE A 704 -1.36 26.77 -5.23
N GLU A 705 -0.47 27.58 -5.80
CA GLU A 705 -0.85 28.56 -6.83
C GLU A 705 -1.46 27.89 -8.07
N ASP A 706 -2.35 28.62 -8.74
CA ASP A 706 -2.89 28.19 -10.02
C ASP A 706 -1.91 28.49 -11.16
N GLY A 707 -2.01 27.72 -12.26
CA GLY A 707 -1.25 28.01 -13.48
C GLY A 707 0.24 27.63 -13.43
N ILE A 708 0.66 26.81 -12.45
CA ILE A 708 1.99 26.19 -12.47
C ILE A 708 2.11 25.33 -13.72
N ARG A 709 3.14 25.56 -14.52
CA ARG A 709 3.35 24.87 -15.81
C ARG A 709 4.73 24.19 -15.85
N PRO A 710 4.77 22.86 -15.86
CA PRO A 710 6.00 22.07 -16.04
C PRO A 710 6.70 22.34 -17.36
N THR A 711 5.92 22.51 -18.45
CA THR A 711 6.46 22.78 -19.77
C THR A 711 6.04 24.16 -20.26
N LYS A 712 6.98 24.82 -20.92
CA LYS A 712 6.71 26.11 -21.55
C LYS A 712 5.85 25.90 -22.80
N SER A 713 5.00 26.87 -23.10
CA SER A 713 4.26 26.90 -24.37
C SER A 713 5.18 27.33 -25.52
N GLY A 714 5.09 26.62 -26.64
CA GLY A 714 5.83 26.92 -27.86
C GLY A 714 7.03 26.04 -28.16
N LEU A 715 7.64 26.24 -29.29
CA LEU A 715 8.86 25.54 -29.71
C LEU A 715 10.09 26.34 -29.29
N TYR A 716 11.05 25.67 -28.65
CA TYR A 716 12.31 26.24 -28.19
C TYR A 716 13.48 25.53 -28.86
N PRO A 717 13.66 25.68 -30.19
CA PRO A 717 14.79 25.09 -30.89
C PRO A 717 16.11 25.69 -30.34
N PRO A 718 17.15 24.86 -30.19
CA PRO A 718 18.44 25.37 -29.79
C PRO A 718 18.99 26.36 -30.84
N SER A 719 19.50 27.51 -30.39
CA SER A 719 20.22 28.44 -31.27
C SER A 719 21.64 27.92 -31.46
N ILE A 720 21.93 27.37 -32.61
CA ILE A 720 23.26 26.91 -33.00
C ILE A 720 23.85 27.94 -33.95
N PRO A 721 24.89 28.65 -33.58
CA PRO A 721 25.49 29.67 -34.45
C PRO A 721 25.87 29.10 -35.83
N GLY A 722 25.45 29.74 -36.88
CA GLY A 722 25.71 29.32 -38.26
C GLY A 722 24.87 28.12 -38.77
N ALA A 723 23.94 27.56 -37.98
CA ALA A 723 23.11 26.42 -38.38
C ALA A 723 22.23 26.75 -39.61
N ASP A 724 21.64 27.95 -39.66
CA ASP A 724 20.77 28.37 -40.77
C ASP A 724 21.53 28.44 -42.08
N GLN A 725 22.76 29.02 -42.07
CA GLN A 725 23.59 29.07 -43.27
C GLN A 725 24.02 27.67 -43.69
N LYS A 726 24.46 26.83 -42.74
CA LYS A 726 24.90 25.45 -43.02
C LYS A 726 23.74 24.61 -43.59
N LEU A 727 22.50 24.79 -43.06
CA LEU A 727 21.32 24.11 -43.58
C LEU A 727 21.00 24.55 -45.00
N SER A 728 21.05 25.87 -45.23
CA SER A 728 20.85 26.47 -46.58
C SER A 728 21.87 25.93 -47.59
N ASP A 729 23.16 25.94 -47.23
CA ASP A 729 24.24 25.43 -48.07
C ASP A 729 24.05 23.96 -48.41
N LEU A 730 23.73 23.13 -47.42
CA LEU A 730 23.44 21.70 -47.59
C LEU A 730 22.24 21.46 -48.52
N ALA A 731 21.15 22.24 -48.33
CA ALA A 731 19.94 22.14 -49.14
C ALA A 731 20.21 22.48 -50.61
N TYR A 732 20.93 23.58 -50.87
CA TYR A 732 21.34 23.94 -52.25
C TYR A 732 22.34 22.95 -52.87
N GLN A 733 23.29 22.44 -52.10
CA GLN A 733 24.20 21.43 -52.58
C GLN A 733 23.43 20.17 -52.97
N THR A 734 22.56 19.65 -52.09
CA THR A 734 21.77 18.46 -52.36
C THR A 734 20.84 18.67 -53.58
N ALA A 735 20.22 19.84 -53.69
CA ALA A 735 19.40 20.15 -54.88
C ALA A 735 20.23 20.11 -56.15
N LYS A 736 21.44 20.67 -56.13
CA LYS A 736 22.35 20.63 -57.27
C LYS A 736 22.83 19.21 -57.61
N GLU A 737 23.07 18.37 -56.60
CA GLU A 737 23.46 16.96 -56.81
C GLU A 737 22.29 16.11 -57.38
N MET A 738 21.06 16.41 -56.97
CA MET A 738 19.87 15.65 -57.37
C MET A 738 19.27 16.08 -58.72
N TYR A 739 19.35 17.38 -59.03
CA TYR A 739 18.65 17.97 -60.19
C TYR A 739 19.57 18.66 -61.18
N GLY A 740 20.83 18.84 -60.92
CA GLY A 740 21.85 19.44 -61.78
C GLY A 740 22.03 20.93 -61.59
#